data_686ac8cdd3a1f4122156910c0b41467e
#
_entry.id   686ac8cdd3a1f4122156910c0b41467e
#
_cell.length_a   1.000
_cell.length_b   1.000
_cell.length_c   1.000
_cell.angle_alpha   90.00
_cell.angle_beta   90.00
_cell.angle_gamma   90.00
#
_symmetry.space_group_name_H-M   'P 1'
#
loop_
_entity.id
_entity.type
_entity.pdbx_description
1 polymer ?
#
loop_
_entity_poly.entity_id
_entity_poly.type
_entity_poly.pdbx_seq_one_letter_code
_entity_poly.pdbx_strand_id
1 'polypeptide(L)'
;MGRRGAGRRELPSRSPAGSMALAASLLPPLLLLLGRPGLAAPGQGAGTWSRFARLPYPQDQLFLHDTFPDGFLWGAGSAAYQTEGGWRQGGKGASVWDTFAHRPATPSGAAPPGPVGGDVASDSYNNLFRDVEGLRRLGVSHYRFSLSWARLLPNGTAPPNPAGLAHYGRLLARLRELGVEPVVTLYHWDLPQALQDAFGGWASPVLPRLFRDYAELCFRHFGGQAHAKVWHLYNDHFRPAQRGKVSIALSSHWIKPQRMTEKNIRECQKSLDFVLGWFAKPIFIDGDYPESMRSNLSSLLPEFSEAEKKYIKGTADFFALSFGATLSFQLLDSHMKFQQLESISLRQLLYWINSEYNNPQIFIVENSWFVSGTTKKDDAKYIYYLKKFIMETLKAIRYDGVNVFGYTVWSLLDGFEWHRGYSIRRGLFYVDFQSHDKKLMPKSSVLFYQKLIEKNGFPPLPENQPIEGIFPCGFAWGIVDNYIQVDTTPAQFLDSSVYVWDVHQTKKLIKVDGVYASKRQRHCVDFAAIRLQVSLLQEMHVTHFHFSLKWSLILPLGNLSLINHTLVHYYQCFASELLRVNITPVVALWQPMIENQELPVSLAKYGAWENTETVQAFVEYARFCFTSLGDHVKFWITMNEPSVKNLTYTAGHNLLKAHAKVWHLYDKEFRRSQKGKISIALQADWIEPACPFSRKDQEVADRILEFDIGWLAEPIFGNGDYPEVMRAWLHRINSVDLYNFHLPYFSEDEKKLIQGSFDFFALSHYTTTLVGSEKEDAVKYDHYLEVQMISDITWLHSPSRAAVVPWGLRKLLKWVKSKYGNVPIYVMANGIDDDQNMVHDKLRVYYIQNYINEALKAYTLDDVNLQGYFVYSFNDKTAPKYGLYSYVANQYEPKPSLKHYREIIGNNGFPGPETPELLCPEEVASCPDCHFFRTRKSLLAFISFVFVAFIVTIFFITYYSKRVERRYK
;
A
#
# COMPACT_ATOMS: atom_id res chain seq x y z
N MET A 1 68.42 -12.53 7.89
CA MET A 1 68.85 -13.33 6.68
C MET A 1 67.68 -13.19 5.69
N GLY A 2 67.74 -12.55 4.63
CA GLY A 2 68.61 -12.37 3.51
C GLY A 2 67.67 -12.36 2.35
N ARG A 3 67.41 -11.27 1.78
CA ARG A 3 67.88 -10.56 0.62
C ARG A 3 67.25 -11.00 -0.73
N ARG A 4 66.67 -9.97 -1.37
CA ARG A 4 66.80 -9.52 -2.82
C ARG A 4 65.97 -10.34 -3.84
N GLY A 5 65.40 -9.75 -4.90
CA GLY A 5 65.50 -8.43 -5.50
C GLY A 5 64.70 -8.39 -6.82
N ALA A 6 64.31 -7.27 -7.14
CA ALA A 6 64.16 -6.53 -8.36
C ALA A 6 64.18 -7.19 -9.75
N GLY A 7 63.29 -6.73 -10.64
CA GLY A 7 63.37 -6.90 -12.08
C GLY A 7 62.21 -6.20 -12.86
N ARG A 8 62.40 -4.92 -13.21
CA ARG A 8 61.68 -4.20 -14.26
C ARG A 8 61.99 -4.75 -15.65
N ARG A 9 61.00 -4.62 -16.61
CA ARG A 9 61.14 -4.23 -18.01
C ARG A 9 59.77 -4.38 -18.67
N GLU A 10 59.07 -3.31 -19.05
CA GLU A 10 59.15 -2.51 -20.30
C GLU A 10 58.61 -3.19 -21.57
N LEU A 11 57.65 -2.51 -22.18
CA LEU A 11 56.92 -2.64 -23.45
C LEU A 11 57.82 -2.80 -24.66
N PRO A 12 57.30 -3.29 -25.86
CA PRO A 12 56.71 -2.35 -26.80
C PRO A 12 55.61 -2.86 -27.76
N SER A 13 54.71 -1.93 -28.08
CA SER A 13 54.11 -1.50 -29.34
C SER A 13 54.22 -2.36 -30.62
N ARG A 14 53.11 -2.55 -31.34
CA ARG A 14 52.79 -2.12 -32.76
C ARG A 14 51.63 -2.91 -33.35
N SER A 15 50.64 -2.18 -33.85
CA SER A 15 49.70 -2.58 -34.92
C SER A 15 50.42 -2.60 -36.28
N PRO A 16 49.88 -3.08 -37.44
CA PRO A 16 48.63 -2.60 -38.03
C PRO A 16 47.84 -3.58 -38.96
N ALA A 17 46.57 -3.19 -39.22
CA ALA A 17 45.83 -3.11 -40.50
C ALA A 17 45.44 -4.35 -41.33
N GLY A 18 44.22 -4.30 -41.85
CA GLY A 18 43.68 -4.96 -43.05
C GLY A 18 42.22 -5.35 -42.86
N SER A 19 41.27 -4.55 -43.14
CA SER A 19 40.50 -4.08 -44.31
C SER A 19 39.59 -5.12 -44.94
N MET A 20 38.32 -4.79 -45.02
CA MET A 20 37.31 -4.79 -46.08
C MET A 20 35.97 -5.24 -45.54
N ALA A 21 34.95 -4.45 -45.35
CA ALA A 21 34.05 -3.70 -46.23
C ALA A 21 32.96 -4.60 -46.88
N LEU A 22 31.73 -4.32 -46.57
CA LEU A 22 30.59 -3.94 -47.44
C LEU A 22 29.27 -4.16 -46.65
N ALA A 23 28.60 -3.21 -46.46
CA ALA A 23 27.52 -2.41 -47.05
C ALA A 23 26.20 -2.62 -46.25
N ALA A 24 25.82 -1.66 -45.50
CA ALA A 24 24.83 -0.62 -45.81
C ALA A 24 23.36 -1.06 -45.67
N SER A 25 22.69 -0.56 -44.67
CA SER A 25 21.49 0.23 -44.91
C SER A 25 21.22 1.12 -43.68
N LEU A 26 21.16 2.38 -43.95
CA LEU A 26 20.88 3.53 -43.12
C LEU A 26 19.43 3.53 -42.61
N LEU A 27 19.25 3.69 -41.31
CA LEU A 27 18.18 4.52 -40.73
C LEU A 27 18.70 5.06 -39.39
N PRO A 28 18.64 6.38 -39.16
CA PRO A 28 19.17 6.99 -37.94
C PRO A 28 18.27 6.76 -36.74
N PRO A 29 18.82 6.54 -35.53
CA PRO A 29 18.05 6.67 -34.35
C PRO A 29 17.77 8.16 -34.11
N LEU A 30 16.49 8.51 -34.08
CA LEU A 30 15.99 9.78 -33.56
C LEU A 30 16.39 9.88 -32.07
N LEU A 31 17.52 10.52 -31.81
CA LEU A 31 17.85 11.02 -30.48
C LEU A 31 16.76 12.04 -30.10
N LEU A 32 15.81 11.62 -29.31
CA LEU A 32 15.00 12.51 -28.50
C LEU A 32 15.95 13.26 -27.57
N LEU A 33 16.38 14.44 -27.99
CA LEU A 33 16.86 15.50 -27.11
C LEU A 33 15.74 15.84 -26.13
N LEU A 34 15.65 15.10 -25.03
CA LEU A 34 15.03 15.60 -23.82
C LEU A 34 15.94 16.70 -23.32
N GLY A 35 15.59 17.92 -23.63
CA GLY A 35 16.21 19.11 -23.12
C GLY A 35 16.32 19.04 -21.60
N ARG A 36 17.55 19.13 -21.08
CA ARG A 36 17.78 19.51 -19.70
C ARG A 36 16.97 20.79 -19.48
N PRO A 37 16.14 20.89 -18.44
CA PRO A 37 15.54 22.15 -18.09
C PRO A 37 16.68 23.13 -17.83
N GLY A 38 16.76 24.16 -18.67
CA GLY A 38 17.73 25.22 -18.49
C GLY A 38 17.56 25.85 -17.11
N LEU A 39 18.68 26.26 -16.54
CA LEU A 39 18.75 27.06 -15.33
C LEU A 39 17.77 28.22 -15.44
N ALA A 40 16.67 28.13 -14.68
CA ALA A 40 15.69 29.19 -14.58
C ALA A 40 16.31 30.37 -13.82
N ALA A 41 16.20 31.56 -14.37
CA ALA A 41 16.56 32.80 -13.69
C ALA A 41 15.72 32.96 -12.39
N PRO A 42 16.24 33.63 -11.34
CA PRO A 42 15.53 33.82 -10.10
C PRO A 42 14.26 34.66 -10.36
N GLY A 43 13.10 34.04 -10.13
CA GLY A 43 11.78 34.68 -10.29
C GLY A 43 10.70 33.86 -10.95
N GLN A 44 10.92 32.59 -11.29
CA GLN A 44 9.91 31.73 -11.95
C GLN A 44 9.23 30.73 -10.98
N GLY A 45 8.52 31.24 -9.96
CA GLY A 45 7.79 30.40 -9.00
C GLY A 45 6.61 29.57 -9.57
N ALA A 46 6.12 29.85 -10.77
CA ALA A 46 4.98 29.13 -11.36
C ALA A 46 5.27 27.66 -11.69
N GLY A 47 6.50 27.33 -12.10
CA GLY A 47 6.91 25.97 -12.48
C GLY A 47 6.94 24.98 -11.31
N THR A 48 7.42 25.42 -10.16
CA THR A 48 7.52 24.60 -8.93
C THR A 48 6.15 24.16 -8.44
N TRP A 49 5.18 25.08 -8.42
CA TRP A 49 3.82 24.83 -7.99
C TRP A 49 3.05 23.93 -8.96
N SER A 50 3.28 24.08 -10.28
CA SER A 50 2.61 23.29 -11.29
C SER A 50 3.09 21.82 -11.35
N ARG A 51 4.33 21.52 -10.93
CA ARG A 51 4.91 20.16 -10.93
C ARG A 51 4.03 19.14 -10.20
N PHE A 52 3.41 19.56 -9.09
CA PHE A 52 2.56 18.72 -8.26
C PHE A 52 1.05 19.04 -8.36
N ALA A 53 0.66 19.97 -9.24
CA ALA A 53 -0.74 20.37 -9.41
C ALA A 53 -1.62 19.24 -9.94
N ARG A 54 -1.03 18.41 -10.79
CA ARG A 54 -1.60 17.14 -11.23
C ARG A 54 -0.48 16.14 -11.04
N LEU A 55 -0.73 15.04 -10.31
CA LEU A 55 0.18 13.91 -10.28
C LEU A 55 -0.12 13.06 -11.53
N PRO A 56 0.44 13.42 -12.72
CA PRO A 56 0.00 12.86 -13.99
C PRO A 56 0.51 11.44 -14.20
N TYR A 57 1.44 11.00 -13.34
CA TYR A 57 2.09 9.71 -13.52
C TYR A 57 1.71 8.78 -12.36
N PRO A 58 1.25 7.55 -12.64
CA PRO A 58 1.07 6.51 -11.61
C PRO A 58 2.31 6.33 -10.74
N GLN A 59 3.50 6.49 -11.31
CA GLN A 59 4.79 6.40 -10.61
C GLN A 59 4.90 7.37 -9.42
N ASP A 60 4.34 8.58 -9.51
CA ASP A 60 4.35 9.54 -8.41
C ASP A 60 3.47 9.08 -7.22
N GLN A 61 2.48 8.24 -7.48
CA GLN A 61 1.54 7.71 -6.49
C GLN A 61 1.98 6.35 -5.94
N LEU A 62 2.69 5.55 -6.76
CA LEU A 62 3.17 4.23 -6.38
C LEU A 62 4.24 4.29 -5.30
N PHE A 63 4.38 3.21 -4.53
CA PHE A 63 5.50 3.01 -3.63
C PHE A 63 6.78 2.80 -4.44
N LEU A 64 7.83 3.59 -4.16
CA LEU A 64 9.12 3.42 -4.80
C LEU A 64 9.96 2.38 -4.05
N HIS A 65 10.18 1.25 -4.68
CA HIS A 65 11.14 0.25 -4.23
C HIS A 65 12.51 0.59 -4.82
N ASP A 66 13.38 1.19 -4.01
CA ASP A 66 14.75 1.55 -4.37
C ASP A 66 15.58 1.80 -3.10
N THR A 67 16.89 1.97 -3.26
CA THR A 67 17.81 2.29 -2.17
C THR A 67 18.21 3.75 -2.23
N PHE A 68 18.61 4.30 -1.08
CA PHE A 68 19.22 5.62 -1.01
C PHE A 68 20.63 5.59 -1.60
N PRO A 69 21.22 6.76 -1.98
CA PRO A 69 22.60 6.82 -2.42
C PRO A 69 23.57 6.21 -1.40
N ASP A 70 24.68 5.67 -1.89
CA ASP A 70 25.73 5.17 -1.02
C ASP A 70 26.25 6.27 -0.10
N GLY A 71 26.48 5.94 1.17
CA GLY A 71 26.89 6.89 2.19
C GLY A 71 25.77 7.79 2.74
N PHE A 72 24.50 7.49 2.44
CA PHE A 72 23.37 8.20 3.02
C PHE A 72 23.33 8.04 4.55
N LEU A 73 23.15 9.16 5.26
CA LEU A 73 23.25 9.19 6.72
C LEU A 73 21.88 8.89 7.37
N TRP A 74 21.81 7.81 8.12
CA TRP A 74 20.64 7.43 8.91
C TRP A 74 20.84 7.74 10.38
N GLY A 75 19.91 8.44 11.02
CA GLY A 75 20.09 8.81 12.43
C GLY A 75 18.83 8.92 13.25
N ALA A 76 19.03 9.14 14.53
CA ALA A 76 17.98 9.46 15.49
C ALA A 76 18.35 10.74 16.25
N GLY A 77 17.33 11.43 16.77
CA GLY A 77 17.53 12.70 17.47
C GLY A 77 16.96 12.71 18.89
N SER A 78 17.48 13.63 19.75
CA SER A 78 16.90 14.02 21.02
C SER A 78 17.24 15.48 21.35
N ALA A 79 16.52 16.07 22.32
CA ALA A 79 16.85 17.40 22.85
C ALA A 79 17.08 17.35 24.36
N ALA A 80 18.03 18.15 24.84
CA ALA A 80 18.46 18.14 26.23
C ALA A 80 17.29 18.32 27.20
N TYR A 81 16.46 19.35 27.03
CA TYR A 81 15.34 19.61 27.94
C TYR A 81 14.29 18.51 27.90
N GLN A 82 14.08 17.88 26.74
CA GLN A 82 13.04 16.86 26.54
C GLN A 82 13.40 15.50 27.12
N THR A 83 14.71 15.18 27.25
CA THR A 83 15.14 13.82 27.61
C THR A 83 16.08 13.76 28.81
N GLU A 84 16.96 14.77 29.06
CA GLU A 84 17.96 14.68 30.09
C GLU A 84 17.41 14.60 31.50
N GLY A 85 16.40 15.43 31.83
CA GLY A 85 15.99 15.60 33.20
C GLY A 85 17.12 16.21 34.09
N GLY A 86 17.12 15.84 35.38
CA GLY A 86 18.14 16.28 36.29
C GLY A 86 18.29 17.81 36.34
N TRP A 87 17.16 18.53 36.41
CA TRP A 87 17.09 19.98 36.21
C TRP A 87 17.91 20.82 37.24
N ARG A 88 18.21 20.23 38.41
CA ARG A 88 19.13 20.83 39.42
C ARG A 88 20.38 20.00 39.68
N GLN A 89 20.52 18.86 38.96
CA GLN A 89 21.67 17.97 39.19
C GLN A 89 22.93 18.46 38.49
N GLY A 90 24.09 18.15 39.08
CA GLY A 90 25.38 18.45 38.50
C GLY A 90 25.63 19.94 38.28
N GLY A 91 25.04 20.82 39.07
CA GLY A 91 25.25 22.27 38.97
C GLY A 91 24.54 22.93 37.79
N LYS A 92 23.52 22.30 37.18
CA LYS A 92 22.71 22.92 36.12
C LYS A 92 21.93 24.13 36.65
N GLY A 93 22.01 25.28 35.95
CA GLY A 93 21.14 26.44 36.17
C GLY A 93 19.74 26.24 35.61
N ALA A 94 18.79 27.08 36.04
CA ALA A 94 17.42 27.03 35.49
C ALA A 94 17.39 27.53 34.03
N SER A 95 16.62 26.86 33.17
CA SER A 95 16.24 27.36 31.86
C SER A 95 14.90 28.06 31.91
N VAL A 96 14.55 28.77 30.83
CA VAL A 96 13.22 29.40 30.69
C VAL A 96 12.07 28.35 30.79
N TRP A 97 12.30 27.12 30.34
CA TRP A 97 11.36 26.04 30.46
C TRP A 97 11.25 25.49 31.89
N ASP A 98 12.34 25.40 32.65
CA ASP A 98 12.32 25.06 34.07
C ASP A 98 11.45 26.08 34.82
N THR A 99 11.68 27.37 34.61
CA THR A 99 10.89 28.45 35.21
C THR A 99 9.44 28.45 34.77
N PHE A 100 9.17 28.22 33.49
CA PHE A 100 7.80 28.13 32.97
C PHE A 100 7.03 26.97 33.60
N ALA A 101 7.64 25.81 33.71
CA ALA A 101 7.02 24.60 34.26
C ALA A 101 6.73 24.70 35.77
N HIS A 102 7.50 25.51 36.51
CA HIS A 102 7.37 25.70 37.97
C HIS A 102 6.54 26.94 38.35
N ARG A 103 5.92 27.65 37.39
CA ARG A 103 5.04 28.76 37.71
C ARG A 103 3.79 28.27 38.45
N PRO A 104 3.40 28.97 39.55
CA PRO A 104 2.13 28.69 40.20
C PRO A 104 0.96 28.82 39.23
N ALA A 105 -0.06 27.94 39.34
CA ALA A 105 -1.26 28.06 38.55
C ALA A 105 -1.92 29.45 38.78
N THR A 106 -2.21 30.17 37.71
CA THR A 106 -2.94 31.43 37.79
C THR A 106 -4.39 31.16 38.19
N PRO A 107 -5.07 32.11 38.91
CA PRO A 107 -6.45 31.92 39.33
C PRO A 107 -7.47 31.71 38.23
N SER A 108 -7.11 31.92 36.96
CA SER A 108 -7.96 31.72 35.79
C SER A 108 -8.11 30.27 35.32
N GLY A 109 -7.66 29.30 36.10
CA GLY A 109 -8.02 27.88 35.90
C GLY A 109 -7.28 27.12 34.78
N ALA A 110 -6.36 27.74 34.07
CA ALA A 110 -5.52 27.06 33.10
C ALA A 110 -4.22 26.54 33.77
N ALA A 111 -4.37 25.60 34.69
CA ALA A 111 -3.23 24.81 35.13
C ALA A 111 -2.83 23.83 34.01
N PRO A 112 -1.52 23.67 33.70
CA PRO A 112 -1.10 22.61 32.79
C PRO A 112 -1.50 21.24 33.38
N PRO A 113 -2.12 20.35 32.62
CA PRO A 113 -2.56 19.06 33.15
C PRO A 113 -1.37 18.13 33.40
N GLY A 114 -1.17 17.71 34.66
CA GLY A 114 -0.26 16.62 35.02
C GLY A 114 1.04 17.01 35.71
N PRO A 115 1.89 16.06 36.14
CA PRO A 115 3.16 16.32 36.81
C PRO A 115 4.06 17.15 35.91
N VAL A 116 4.45 18.28 36.42
CA VAL A 116 4.85 19.46 35.68
C VAL A 116 6.35 19.44 35.39
N GLY A 117 6.73 19.55 34.12
CA GLY A 117 8.07 19.89 33.67
C GLY A 117 8.97 18.72 33.22
N GLY A 118 10.05 19.09 32.54
CA GLY A 118 11.11 18.17 32.13
C GLY A 118 12.07 17.78 33.26
N ASP A 119 11.65 17.85 34.54
CA ASP A 119 12.50 17.71 35.71
C ASP A 119 13.24 16.39 35.76
N VAL A 120 12.56 15.32 35.40
CA VAL A 120 13.10 13.97 35.26
C VAL A 120 13.16 13.55 33.80
N ALA A 121 12.10 13.88 33.02
CA ALA A 121 11.96 13.49 31.63
C ALA A 121 12.25 11.98 31.44
N SER A 122 13.13 11.64 30.50
CA SER A 122 13.60 10.27 30.28
C SER A 122 14.80 9.92 31.15
N ASP A 123 15.27 10.84 31.99
CA ASP A 123 16.45 10.72 32.87
C ASP A 123 17.73 10.33 32.14
N SER A 124 17.89 10.84 30.91
CA SER A 124 19.07 10.56 30.06
C SER A 124 20.37 11.08 30.69
N TYR A 125 20.31 12.11 31.55
CA TYR A 125 21.49 12.61 32.30
C TYR A 125 22.12 11.51 33.15
N ASN A 126 21.31 10.71 33.83
CA ASN A 126 21.76 9.61 34.67
C ASN A 126 21.90 8.28 33.91
N ASN A 127 21.20 8.11 32.80
CA ASN A 127 21.09 6.86 32.06
C ASN A 127 21.78 6.90 30.67
N LEU A 128 22.85 7.60 30.54
CA LEU A 128 23.62 7.80 29.29
C LEU A 128 23.96 6.47 28.60
N PHE A 129 24.41 5.46 29.35
CA PHE A 129 24.78 4.16 28.80
C PHE A 129 23.58 3.40 28.21
N ARG A 130 22.41 3.52 28.84
CA ARG A 130 21.16 2.95 28.35
C ARG A 130 20.78 3.54 27.00
N ASP A 131 20.89 4.85 26.86
CA ASP A 131 20.50 5.56 25.64
C ASP A 131 21.48 5.28 24.49
N VAL A 132 22.77 5.19 24.79
CA VAL A 132 23.82 4.82 23.84
C VAL A 132 23.64 3.36 23.38
N GLU A 133 23.22 2.46 24.25
CA GLU A 133 22.87 1.08 23.87
C GLU A 133 21.65 1.05 22.92
N GLY A 134 20.68 1.96 23.11
CA GLY A 134 19.57 2.16 22.17
C GLY A 134 20.05 2.52 20.75
N LEU A 135 21.04 3.43 20.65
CA LEU A 135 21.65 3.82 19.37
C LEU A 135 22.40 2.64 18.73
N ARG A 136 23.16 1.88 19.54
CA ARG A 136 23.85 0.69 19.05
C ARG A 136 22.90 -0.34 18.47
N ARG A 137 21.77 -0.56 19.13
CA ARG A 137 20.72 -1.45 18.63
C ARG A 137 20.10 -0.98 17.32
N LEU A 138 19.91 0.33 17.16
CA LEU A 138 19.35 0.88 15.90
C LEU A 138 20.30 0.77 14.70
N GLY A 139 21.62 0.73 14.95
CA GLY A 139 22.62 0.73 13.87
C GLY A 139 22.71 2.04 13.10
N VAL A 140 22.39 3.18 13.74
CA VAL A 140 22.42 4.51 13.12
C VAL A 140 23.84 4.97 12.83
N SER A 141 24.03 5.75 11.75
CA SER A 141 25.30 6.36 11.39
C SER A 141 25.57 7.65 12.14
N HIS A 142 24.53 8.35 12.60
CA HIS A 142 24.67 9.59 13.37
C HIS A 142 23.63 9.71 14.48
N TYR A 143 23.97 10.50 15.48
CA TYR A 143 23.05 10.86 16.56
C TYR A 143 23.02 12.38 16.74
N ARG A 144 21.82 12.98 16.55
CA ARG A 144 21.58 14.39 16.79
C ARG A 144 21.09 14.61 18.21
N PHE A 145 21.79 15.47 18.97
CA PHE A 145 21.40 15.86 20.32
C PHE A 145 21.68 17.32 20.56
N SER A 146 21.01 17.94 21.53
CA SER A 146 21.31 19.31 21.92
C SER A 146 22.12 19.35 23.20
N LEU A 147 22.91 20.40 23.33
CA LEU A 147 23.59 20.78 24.59
C LEU A 147 22.68 21.71 25.38
N SER A 148 22.53 21.49 26.66
CA SER A 148 21.87 22.47 27.53
C SER A 148 22.81 23.59 27.92
N TRP A 149 22.53 24.79 27.39
CA TRP A 149 23.33 25.98 27.72
C TRP A 149 23.35 26.23 29.24
N ALA A 150 22.21 26.11 29.93
CA ALA A 150 22.10 26.25 31.37
C ALA A 150 22.87 25.16 32.18
N ARG A 151 23.18 24.02 31.57
CA ARG A 151 24.02 22.98 32.18
C ARG A 151 25.50 23.28 32.03
N LEU A 152 25.90 23.85 30.92
CA LEU A 152 27.30 24.21 30.63
C LEU A 152 27.69 25.52 31.27
N LEU A 153 26.81 26.52 31.25
CA LEU A 153 26.95 27.82 31.86
C LEU A 153 25.72 28.14 32.71
N PRO A 154 25.72 27.80 34.00
CA PRO A 154 24.53 27.89 34.85
C PRO A 154 23.89 29.30 34.91
N ASN A 155 24.71 30.34 34.87
CA ASN A 155 24.27 31.74 34.83
C ASN A 155 24.23 32.30 33.39
N GLY A 156 24.36 31.43 32.38
CA GLY A 156 24.42 31.85 30.98
C GLY A 156 25.77 32.39 30.51
N THR A 157 26.68 32.66 31.41
CA THR A 157 28.05 33.21 31.20
C THR A 157 29.07 32.42 32.02
N ALA A 158 30.38 32.69 31.77
CA ALA A 158 31.47 32.07 32.53
C ALA A 158 31.33 32.32 34.06
N PRO A 159 31.82 31.41 34.93
CA PRO A 159 32.64 30.25 34.63
C PRO A 159 31.84 29.02 34.16
N PRO A 160 32.44 28.11 33.35
CA PRO A 160 31.79 26.88 32.90
C PRO A 160 31.63 25.89 34.03
N ASN A 161 30.56 25.08 33.94
CA ASN A 161 30.27 24.01 34.88
C ASN A 161 31.05 22.73 34.52
N PRO A 162 32.02 22.29 35.36
CA PRO A 162 32.82 21.12 35.05
C PRO A 162 32.03 19.83 34.93
N ALA A 163 30.95 19.67 35.70
CA ALA A 163 30.11 18.48 35.64
C ALA A 163 29.31 18.39 34.32
N GLY A 164 28.85 19.54 33.82
CA GLY A 164 28.20 19.62 32.50
C GLY A 164 29.15 19.28 31.36
N LEU A 165 30.39 19.84 31.40
CA LEU A 165 31.41 19.52 30.41
C LEU A 165 31.77 18.02 30.41
N ALA A 166 31.95 17.43 31.60
CA ALA A 166 32.26 16.02 31.76
C ALA A 166 31.11 15.11 31.24
N HIS A 167 29.85 15.51 31.44
CA HIS A 167 28.68 14.75 30.95
C HIS A 167 28.71 14.64 29.42
N TYR A 168 28.78 15.75 28.70
CA TYR A 168 28.78 15.71 27.21
C TYR A 168 30.09 15.14 26.68
N GLY A 169 31.24 15.34 27.38
CA GLY A 169 32.48 14.68 27.02
C GLY A 169 32.37 13.15 27.05
N ARG A 170 31.70 12.57 28.06
CA ARG A 170 31.44 11.13 28.13
C ARG A 170 30.51 10.67 27.00
N LEU A 171 29.44 11.43 26.69
CA LEU A 171 28.54 11.11 25.59
C LEU A 171 29.32 11.06 24.27
N LEU A 172 30.09 12.08 23.96
CA LEU A 172 30.87 12.15 22.71
C LEU A 172 31.92 11.04 22.60
N ALA A 173 32.59 10.70 23.74
CA ALA A 173 33.51 9.57 23.76
C ALA A 173 32.81 8.24 23.42
N ARG A 174 31.63 8.01 23.98
CA ARG A 174 30.88 6.80 23.72
C ARG A 174 30.32 6.72 22.29
N LEU A 175 29.86 7.81 21.71
CA LEU A 175 29.45 7.87 20.30
C LEU A 175 30.62 7.53 19.38
N ARG A 176 31.84 8.08 19.68
CA ARG A 176 33.02 7.77 18.90
C ARG A 176 33.43 6.30 19.01
N GLU A 177 33.35 5.70 20.20
CA GLU A 177 33.60 4.26 20.40
C GLU A 177 32.66 3.39 19.57
N LEU A 178 31.41 3.84 19.34
CA LEU A 178 30.42 3.14 18.51
C LEU A 178 30.55 3.45 17.02
N GLY A 179 31.39 4.40 16.61
CA GLY A 179 31.45 4.87 15.23
C GLY A 179 30.19 5.66 14.80
N VAL A 180 29.46 6.24 15.76
CA VAL A 180 28.27 7.06 15.51
C VAL A 180 28.69 8.54 15.47
N GLU A 181 28.44 9.22 14.35
CA GLU A 181 28.78 10.62 14.14
C GLU A 181 27.90 11.55 15.02
N PRO A 182 28.46 12.41 15.84
CA PRO A 182 27.69 13.34 16.64
C PRO A 182 27.22 14.55 15.81
N VAL A 183 25.92 14.78 15.76
CA VAL A 183 25.29 16.00 15.22
C VAL A 183 24.84 16.86 16.40
N VAL A 184 25.64 17.85 16.76
CA VAL A 184 25.45 18.64 17.97
C VAL A 184 24.62 19.90 17.70
N THR A 185 23.53 20.09 18.42
CA THR A 185 22.71 21.30 18.41
C THR A 185 23.07 22.14 19.64
N LEU A 186 23.61 23.33 19.43
CA LEU A 186 24.07 24.17 20.54
C LEU A 186 22.94 24.74 21.40
N TYR A 187 21.77 25.03 20.77
CA TYR A 187 20.60 25.62 21.42
C TYR A 187 19.31 25.01 20.87
N HIS A 188 18.47 24.54 21.79
CA HIS A 188 17.18 23.96 21.43
C HIS A 188 16.08 24.44 22.39
N TRP A 189 15.77 25.73 22.36
CA TRP A 189 14.70 26.43 23.10
C TRP A 189 14.91 26.54 24.61
N ASP A 190 16.02 26.06 25.19
CA ASP A 190 16.30 26.00 26.62
C ASP A 190 17.27 27.09 27.07
N LEU A 191 16.94 28.39 26.79
CA LEU A 191 17.73 29.54 27.21
C LEU A 191 17.91 29.57 28.73
N PRO A 192 19.13 29.85 29.26
CA PRO A 192 19.30 30.08 30.68
C PRO A 192 18.38 31.20 31.18
N GLN A 193 17.63 30.94 32.25
CA GLN A 193 16.72 31.93 32.82
C GLN A 193 17.44 33.21 33.25
N ALA A 194 18.65 33.10 33.76
CA ALA A 194 19.45 34.23 34.11
C ALA A 194 19.71 35.24 32.98
N LEU A 195 19.83 34.76 31.73
CA LEU A 195 19.93 35.61 30.53
C LEU A 195 18.59 36.26 30.15
N GLN A 196 17.50 35.56 30.38
CA GLN A 196 16.16 36.10 30.20
C GLN A 196 15.90 37.24 31.18
N ASP A 197 16.24 37.02 32.44
CA ASP A 197 16.02 37.98 33.53
C ASP A 197 16.89 39.22 33.39
N ALA A 198 18.18 39.02 33.06
CA ALA A 198 19.17 40.13 33.01
C ALA A 198 19.05 40.97 31.73
N PHE A 199 18.66 40.35 30.60
CA PHE A 199 18.76 40.99 29.28
C PHE A 199 17.48 40.94 28.47
N GLY A 200 16.41 40.31 28.93
CA GLY A 200 15.16 40.14 28.14
C GLY A 200 15.25 39.07 27.05
N GLY A 201 16.24 38.21 27.09
CA GLY A 201 16.39 37.08 26.17
C GLY A 201 16.81 37.49 24.75
N TRP A 202 16.35 36.78 23.75
CA TRP A 202 16.74 36.95 22.34
C TRP A 202 16.38 38.32 21.72
N ALA A 203 15.52 39.10 22.35
CA ALA A 203 15.22 40.47 21.92
C ALA A 203 16.36 41.44 22.22
N SER A 204 17.33 41.06 23.05
CA SER A 204 18.46 41.91 23.43
C SER A 204 19.62 41.85 22.44
N PRO A 205 20.18 42.99 22.03
CA PRO A 205 21.38 43.02 21.17
C PRO A 205 22.66 42.45 21.82
N VAL A 206 22.62 42.22 23.12
CA VAL A 206 23.75 41.61 23.86
C VAL A 206 23.80 40.09 23.65
N LEU A 207 22.64 39.47 23.46
CA LEU A 207 22.54 38.02 23.44
C LEU A 207 23.32 37.32 22.28
N PRO A 208 23.40 37.89 21.05
CA PRO A 208 24.24 37.33 20.01
C PRO A 208 25.74 37.24 20.37
N ARG A 209 26.25 38.16 21.22
CA ARG A 209 27.63 38.09 21.72
C ARG A 209 27.78 36.99 22.77
N LEU A 210 26.87 36.91 23.73
CA LEU A 210 26.87 35.86 24.75
C LEU A 210 26.71 34.46 24.14
N PHE A 211 25.90 34.34 23.10
CA PHE A 211 25.74 33.09 22.37
C PHE A 211 27.01 32.70 21.61
N ARG A 212 27.73 33.65 21.02
CA ARG A 212 29.03 33.42 20.40
C ARG A 212 30.06 32.91 21.45
N ASP A 213 30.09 33.54 22.62
CA ASP A 213 31.03 33.17 23.70
C ASP A 213 30.73 31.79 24.26
N TYR A 214 29.42 31.43 24.36
CA TYR A 214 28.96 30.08 24.66
C TYR A 214 29.36 29.07 23.59
N ALA A 215 29.18 29.42 22.35
CA ALA A 215 29.55 28.57 21.22
C ALA A 215 31.07 28.35 21.16
N GLU A 216 31.89 29.39 21.43
CA GLU A 216 33.34 29.26 21.53
C GLU A 216 33.76 28.28 22.63
N LEU A 217 33.10 28.31 23.79
CA LEU A 217 33.31 27.32 24.84
C LEU A 217 33.02 25.90 24.33
N CYS A 218 31.87 25.72 23.64
CA CYS A 218 31.50 24.41 23.08
C CYS A 218 32.52 23.95 22.04
N PHE A 219 33.01 24.81 21.16
CA PHE A 219 34.02 24.47 20.16
C PHE A 219 35.34 24.06 20.75
N ARG A 220 35.80 24.78 21.76
CA ARG A 220 37.03 24.43 22.47
C ARG A 220 36.97 23.08 23.14
N HIS A 221 35.82 22.69 23.65
CA HIS A 221 35.62 21.44 24.41
C HIS A 221 35.06 20.30 23.58
N PHE A 222 34.21 20.57 22.57
CA PHE A 222 33.46 19.58 21.84
C PHE A 222 33.58 19.65 20.30
N GLY A 223 34.08 20.74 19.75
CA GLY A 223 34.41 20.90 18.33
C GLY A 223 33.23 21.15 17.39
N GLY A 224 32.39 22.24 17.63
CA GLY A 224 31.44 22.68 16.59
C GLY A 224 30.29 23.56 17.09
N GLN A 225 29.94 24.60 16.68
CA GLN A 225 29.29 25.58 15.81
C GLN A 225 28.11 26.37 16.37
N ALA A 226 27.91 27.68 15.89
CA ALA A 226 26.63 28.39 15.80
C ALA A 226 26.69 29.60 14.86
N HIS A 227 25.52 30.14 14.42
CA HIS A 227 25.27 30.78 13.14
C HIS A 227 26.15 31.98 12.76
N ALA A 228 25.91 32.82 11.79
CA ALA A 228 26.84 33.69 11.08
C ALA A 228 28.09 34.12 11.84
N LYS A 229 27.96 34.82 13.02
CA LYS A 229 29.12 35.16 13.85
C LYS A 229 29.88 33.94 14.34
N VAL A 230 29.18 32.88 14.56
CA VAL A 230 29.71 31.61 15.03
C VAL A 230 30.16 30.74 13.87
N TRP A 231 29.53 30.82 12.72
CA TRP A 231 30.03 30.19 11.50
C TRP A 231 31.39 30.79 11.11
N HIS A 232 31.54 32.13 11.13
CA HIS A 232 32.81 32.78 10.90
C HIS A 232 33.85 32.44 12.00
N LEU A 233 33.45 32.50 13.27
CA LEU A 233 34.30 32.05 14.36
C LEU A 233 34.80 30.61 14.16
N TYR A 234 33.90 29.69 13.78
CA TYR A 234 34.26 28.30 13.48
C TYR A 234 35.17 28.21 12.27
N ASN A 235 34.77 28.87 11.18
CA ASN A 235 35.47 28.84 9.91
C ASN A 235 36.93 29.32 10.06
N ASP A 236 37.10 30.42 10.77
CA ASP A 236 38.39 31.11 10.87
C ASP A 236 39.34 30.47 11.91
N HIS A 237 38.80 29.93 13.02
CA HIS A 237 39.61 29.48 14.14
C HIS A 237 39.60 27.97 14.40
N PHE A 238 38.56 27.25 14.00
CA PHE A 238 38.37 25.84 14.36
C PHE A 238 38.32 24.89 13.17
N ARG A 239 37.73 25.28 12.01
CA ARG A 239 37.58 24.43 10.84
C ARG A 239 38.90 23.84 10.33
N PRO A 240 40.04 24.57 10.29
CA PRO A 240 41.27 23.98 9.80
C PRO A 240 41.74 22.76 10.60
N ALA A 241 41.46 22.74 11.91
CA ALA A 241 41.82 21.64 12.80
C ALA A 241 40.71 20.57 12.90
N GLN A 242 39.44 20.97 12.95
CA GLN A 242 38.32 20.11 13.26
C GLN A 242 37.58 19.55 12.02
N ARG A 243 37.68 20.23 10.86
CA ARG A 243 37.08 19.82 9.57
C ARG A 243 35.58 19.54 9.61
N GLY A 244 34.83 20.09 10.56
CA GLY A 244 33.40 19.92 10.70
C GLY A 244 32.57 20.78 9.74
N LYS A 245 31.29 20.48 9.65
CA LYS A 245 30.27 21.22 8.88
C LYS A 245 29.31 21.96 9.79
N VAL A 246 28.85 23.13 9.36
CA VAL A 246 28.05 24.10 10.13
C VAL A 246 26.81 24.50 9.38
N SER A 247 25.66 24.46 10.07
CA SER A 247 24.44 25.00 9.52
C SER A 247 23.47 25.47 10.60
N ILE A 248 22.31 25.98 10.19
CA ILE A 248 21.17 26.29 11.02
C ILE A 248 20.02 25.34 10.70
N ALA A 249 19.43 24.75 11.73
CA ALA A 249 18.24 23.92 11.55
C ALA A 249 16.99 24.81 11.42
N LEU A 250 16.39 24.79 10.25
CA LEU A 250 15.19 25.56 9.93
C LEU A 250 13.96 24.66 9.90
N SER A 251 12.92 25.08 10.62
CA SER A 251 11.67 24.32 10.68
C SER A 251 10.67 24.87 9.68
N SER A 252 10.04 23.97 8.92
CA SER A 252 8.97 24.33 7.99
C SER A 252 7.99 23.20 7.79
N HIS A 253 6.85 23.55 7.22
CA HIS A 253 5.83 22.64 6.70
C HIS A 253 5.43 23.11 5.30
N TRP A 254 4.85 22.21 4.50
CA TRP A 254 4.33 22.59 3.18
C TRP A 254 2.99 23.28 3.30
N ILE A 255 2.81 24.37 2.56
CA ILE A 255 1.57 25.14 2.47
C ILE A 255 1.00 24.92 1.08
N LYS A 256 -0.14 24.24 0.99
CA LYS A 256 -0.80 23.88 -0.28
C LYS A 256 -1.84 24.92 -0.67
N PRO A 257 -1.82 25.43 -1.91
CA PRO A 257 -2.86 26.32 -2.39
C PRO A 257 -4.21 25.59 -2.50
N GLN A 258 -5.27 26.20 -2.02
CA GLN A 258 -6.63 25.63 -2.05
C GLN A 258 -7.11 25.38 -3.49
N ARG A 259 -6.73 26.27 -4.40
CA ARG A 259 -6.93 26.17 -5.86
C ARG A 259 -5.66 26.65 -6.54
N MET A 260 -5.32 26.04 -7.69
CA MET A 260 -4.13 26.40 -8.48
C MET A 260 -4.36 27.71 -9.26
N THR A 261 -4.68 28.79 -8.55
CA THR A 261 -4.78 30.14 -9.09
C THR A 261 -3.52 30.92 -8.74
N GLU A 262 -3.13 31.85 -9.57
CA GLU A 262 -1.94 32.69 -9.35
C GLU A 262 -2.00 33.43 -8.00
N LYS A 263 -3.18 33.90 -7.60
CA LYS A 263 -3.41 34.56 -6.31
C LYS A 263 -3.09 33.59 -5.16
N ASN A 264 -3.65 32.37 -5.16
CA ASN A 264 -3.44 31.41 -4.09
C ASN A 264 -1.97 30.94 -4.02
N ILE A 265 -1.33 30.75 -5.18
CA ILE A 265 0.09 30.41 -5.26
C ILE A 265 0.95 31.51 -4.64
N ARG A 266 0.66 32.78 -4.97
CA ARG A 266 1.36 33.94 -4.41
C ARG A 266 1.23 34.04 -2.89
N GLU A 267 0.04 33.77 -2.34
CA GLU A 267 -0.18 33.75 -0.88
C GLU A 267 0.55 32.58 -0.20
N CYS A 268 0.61 31.40 -0.83
CA CYS A 268 1.40 30.28 -0.30
C CYS A 268 2.90 30.56 -0.34
N GLN A 269 3.41 31.14 -1.43
CA GLN A 269 4.81 31.56 -1.53
C GLN A 269 5.15 32.57 -0.44
N LYS A 270 4.33 33.60 -0.28
CA LYS A 270 4.47 34.60 0.77
C LYS A 270 4.50 33.93 2.17
N SER A 271 3.61 32.96 2.42
CA SER A 271 3.57 32.27 3.70
C SER A 271 4.84 31.45 3.94
N LEU A 272 5.39 30.78 2.91
CA LEU A 272 6.69 30.09 3.01
C LEU A 272 7.84 31.07 3.23
N ASP A 273 7.82 32.22 2.61
CA ASP A 273 8.80 33.29 2.85
C ASP A 273 8.80 33.73 4.31
N PHE A 274 7.63 33.87 4.93
CA PHE A 274 7.50 34.26 6.33
C PHE A 274 7.93 33.15 7.31
N VAL A 275 7.74 31.87 6.95
CA VAL A 275 8.08 30.74 7.83
C VAL A 275 9.53 30.30 7.64
N LEU A 276 9.96 30.08 6.41
CA LEU A 276 11.27 29.53 6.08
C LEU A 276 12.21 30.58 5.47
N GLY A 277 11.70 31.37 4.54
CA GLY A 277 12.44 32.37 3.78
C GLY A 277 13.06 33.46 4.66
N TRP A 278 12.42 33.79 5.78
CA TRP A 278 12.92 34.77 6.75
C TRP A 278 14.39 34.50 7.13
N PHE A 279 14.73 33.26 7.39
CA PHE A 279 16.11 32.87 7.74
C PHE A 279 16.88 32.28 6.56
N ALA A 280 16.21 31.53 5.68
CA ALA A 280 16.88 30.84 4.60
C ALA A 280 17.39 31.76 3.51
N LYS A 281 16.61 32.75 3.07
CA LYS A 281 17.01 33.64 1.96
C LYS A 281 18.24 34.47 2.30
N PRO A 282 18.37 35.13 3.49
CA PRO A 282 19.59 35.83 3.86
C PRO A 282 20.85 34.96 3.85
N ILE A 283 20.70 33.70 4.27
CA ILE A 283 21.84 32.79 4.41
C ILE A 283 22.26 32.18 3.07
N PHE A 284 21.29 31.70 2.30
CA PHE A 284 21.57 30.88 1.09
C PHE A 284 21.56 31.68 -0.22
N ILE A 285 20.96 32.88 -0.27
CA ILE A 285 20.79 33.61 -1.53
C ILE A 285 21.59 34.92 -1.60
N ASP A 286 21.15 35.95 -0.87
CA ASP A 286 21.64 37.29 -1.12
C ASP A 286 22.00 38.11 0.15
N GLY A 287 21.84 37.57 1.33
CA GLY A 287 22.10 38.26 2.60
C GLY A 287 20.93 39.09 3.10
N ASP A 288 19.82 39.14 2.39
CA ASP A 288 18.68 39.99 2.70
C ASP A 288 17.35 39.23 2.83
N TYR A 289 16.39 39.86 3.50
CA TYR A 289 15.06 39.30 3.72
C TYR A 289 14.28 39.11 2.41
N PRO A 290 13.28 38.19 2.36
CA PRO A 290 12.36 38.08 1.22
C PRO A 290 11.65 39.40 0.90
N GLU A 291 11.50 39.70 -0.39
CA GLU A 291 10.82 40.90 -0.85
C GLU A 291 9.36 40.97 -0.35
N SER A 292 8.70 39.83 -0.29
CA SER A 292 7.34 39.68 0.27
C SER A 292 7.25 40.15 1.74
N MET A 293 8.34 39.99 2.51
CA MET A 293 8.43 40.46 3.91
C MET A 293 8.71 41.96 3.95
N ARG A 294 9.66 42.44 3.14
CA ARG A 294 10.01 43.87 3.07
C ARG A 294 8.79 44.74 2.69
N SER A 295 8.06 44.35 1.68
CA SER A 295 6.86 45.08 1.21
C SER A 295 5.71 45.05 2.22
N ASN A 296 5.59 44.02 3.07
CA ASN A 296 4.50 43.93 4.06
C ASN A 296 4.86 44.47 5.45
N LEU A 297 6.12 44.52 5.83
CA LEU A 297 6.61 44.85 7.17
C LEU A 297 7.57 46.03 7.17
N SER A 298 7.60 46.84 6.13
CA SER A 298 8.61 47.87 5.85
C SER A 298 9.11 48.69 7.08
N SER A 299 8.17 49.07 7.97
CA SER A 299 8.54 49.87 9.16
C SER A 299 8.91 49.03 10.41
N LEU A 300 8.66 47.73 10.37
CA LEU A 300 8.87 46.80 11.49
C LEU A 300 10.09 45.89 11.30
N LEU A 301 10.55 45.71 10.06
CA LEU A 301 11.63 44.86 9.70
C LEU A 301 12.94 45.63 9.65
N PRO A 302 13.96 45.28 10.50
CA PRO A 302 15.26 45.94 10.45
C PRO A 302 15.92 45.80 9.07
N GLU A 303 16.68 46.81 8.66
CA GLU A 303 17.43 46.74 7.41
C GLU A 303 18.87 46.28 7.67
N PHE A 304 19.36 45.37 6.85
CA PHE A 304 20.74 45.00 6.82
C PHE A 304 21.55 45.95 5.97
N SER A 305 22.68 46.47 6.50
CA SER A 305 23.69 47.15 5.70
C SER A 305 24.32 46.17 4.67
N GLU A 306 24.90 46.71 3.60
CA GLU A 306 25.55 45.86 2.59
C GLU A 306 26.72 45.03 3.18
N ALA A 307 27.37 45.53 4.20
CA ALA A 307 28.41 44.81 4.94
C ALA A 307 27.82 43.60 5.71
N GLU A 308 26.63 43.76 6.33
CA GLU A 308 25.92 42.70 7.03
C GLU A 308 25.34 41.67 6.05
N LYS A 309 24.78 42.10 4.93
CA LYS A 309 24.30 41.19 3.86
C LYS A 309 25.43 40.29 3.39
N LYS A 310 26.62 40.88 3.11
CA LYS A 310 27.82 40.13 2.71
C LYS A 310 28.31 39.20 3.81
N TYR A 311 28.18 39.61 5.08
CA TYR A 311 28.60 38.83 6.25
C TYR A 311 27.67 37.62 6.51
N ILE A 312 26.37 37.76 6.25
CA ILE A 312 25.36 36.69 6.46
C ILE A 312 25.33 35.67 5.31
N LYS A 313 25.47 36.16 4.08
CA LYS A 313 25.40 35.30 2.90
C LYS A 313 26.43 34.18 2.93
N GLY A 314 26.01 32.93 2.65
CA GLY A 314 26.89 31.77 2.55
C GLY A 314 27.35 31.18 3.89
N THR A 315 26.75 31.57 5.02
CA THR A 315 27.13 31.09 6.34
C THR A 315 26.49 29.75 6.74
N ALA A 316 26.30 28.82 5.79
CA ALA A 316 25.84 27.46 6.04
C ALA A 316 26.52 26.51 5.04
N ASP A 317 26.95 25.35 5.52
CA ASP A 317 27.61 24.33 4.70
C ASP A 317 26.59 23.38 4.05
N PHE A 318 25.38 23.33 4.57
CA PHE A 318 24.24 22.53 4.05
C PHE A 318 22.91 23.13 4.53
N PHE A 319 21.82 22.74 3.91
CA PHE A 319 20.47 23.13 4.34
C PHE A 319 19.96 22.11 5.36
N ALA A 320 19.84 22.49 6.62
CA ALA A 320 19.32 21.62 7.68
C ALA A 320 17.81 21.85 7.83
N LEU A 321 17.01 20.85 7.45
CA LEU A 321 15.54 20.91 7.50
C LEU A 321 15.00 20.13 8.70
N SER A 322 14.21 20.81 9.54
CA SER A 322 13.32 20.17 10.52
C SER A 322 11.91 20.17 9.96
N PHE A 323 11.35 19.00 9.72
CA PHE A 323 10.00 18.82 9.19
C PHE A 323 9.13 18.07 10.20
N GLY A 324 8.18 18.75 10.79
CA GLY A 324 7.31 18.18 11.81
C GLY A 324 5.92 18.83 11.87
N ALA A 325 4.95 18.07 12.33
CA ALA A 325 3.56 18.53 12.47
C ALA A 325 3.35 19.61 13.55
N THR A 326 4.39 19.98 14.31
CA THR A 326 4.25 20.72 15.57
C THR A 326 3.95 22.21 15.37
N LEU A 327 4.39 22.82 14.27
CA LEU A 327 4.19 24.26 14.04
C LEU A 327 2.83 24.61 13.42
N SER A 328 2.17 23.69 12.73
CA SER A 328 0.82 23.95 12.17
C SER A 328 -0.28 24.14 13.22
N PHE A 329 0.00 23.83 14.49
CA PHE A 329 -0.98 23.92 15.56
C PHE A 329 -1.09 25.29 16.24
N GLN A 330 -0.10 26.14 16.14
CA GLN A 330 -0.06 27.42 16.89
C GLN A 330 -0.48 28.65 16.07
N LEU A 331 -0.51 28.54 14.75
CA LEU A 331 -0.79 29.71 13.88
C LEU A 331 -2.16 29.63 13.18
N LEU A 332 -2.92 28.54 13.32
CA LEU A 332 -4.20 28.34 12.67
C LEU A 332 -5.31 28.21 13.69
N ASP A 333 -6.28 29.10 13.57
CA ASP A 333 -7.50 29.23 14.33
C ASP A 333 -8.18 27.90 14.65
N SER A 334 -8.78 27.79 15.85
CA SER A 334 -9.36 26.62 16.48
C SER A 334 -10.46 25.87 15.70
N HIS A 335 -10.76 26.26 14.47
CA HIS A 335 -11.79 25.68 13.61
C HIS A 335 -11.28 24.87 12.40
N MET A 336 -9.96 24.73 12.21
CA MET A 336 -9.48 23.84 11.15
C MET A 336 -9.49 22.39 11.60
N LYS A 337 -10.45 21.64 11.06
CA LYS A 337 -10.44 20.16 11.06
C LYS A 337 -9.09 19.67 10.56
N PHE A 338 -8.51 18.68 11.27
CA PHE A 338 -7.34 17.92 10.87
C PHE A 338 -7.39 17.59 9.37
N GLN A 339 -6.74 18.36 8.53
CA GLN A 339 -6.38 17.89 7.20
C GLN A 339 -5.24 16.89 7.41
N GLN A 340 -5.48 15.64 7.03
CA GLN A 340 -4.47 14.60 6.96
C GLN A 340 -3.21 15.20 6.34
N LEU A 341 -2.10 15.21 7.10
CA LEU A 341 -0.81 15.65 6.59
C LEU A 341 -0.43 14.66 5.46
N GLU A 342 -0.57 15.11 4.23
CA GLU A 342 -0.17 14.32 3.07
C GLU A 342 1.35 14.22 3.10
N SER A 343 1.91 13.02 3.07
CA SER A 343 3.37 12.81 3.09
C SER A 343 4.08 13.40 1.89
N ILE A 344 3.37 13.50 0.78
CA ILE A 344 3.84 14.20 -0.41
C ILE A 344 4.26 15.65 -0.09
N SER A 345 3.75 16.22 1.00
CA SER A 345 4.11 17.55 1.48
C SER A 345 5.62 17.69 1.77
N LEU A 346 6.27 16.63 2.26
CA LEU A 346 7.73 16.66 2.45
C LEU A 346 8.45 16.72 1.11
N ARG A 347 8.06 15.91 0.13
CA ARG A 347 8.66 15.91 -1.21
C ARG A 347 8.45 17.25 -1.91
N GLN A 348 7.27 17.83 -1.77
CA GLN A 348 6.94 19.15 -2.33
C GLN A 348 7.81 20.26 -1.71
N LEU A 349 7.99 20.24 -0.39
CA LEU A 349 8.86 21.18 0.31
C LEU A 349 10.33 21.00 -0.10
N LEU A 350 10.82 19.76 -0.18
CA LEU A 350 12.18 19.47 -0.62
C LEU A 350 12.44 19.97 -2.05
N TYR A 351 11.48 19.74 -2.96
CA TYR A 351 11.58 20.25 -4.33
C TYR A 351 11.55 21.77 -4.38
N TRP A 352 10.70 22.42 -3.56
CA TRP A 352 10.63 23.86 -3.46
C TRP A 352 11.95 24.43 -2.90
N ILE A 353 12.52 23.86 -1.84
CA ILE A 353 13.84 24.27 -1.29
C ILE A 353 14.91 24.12 -2.37
N ASN A 354 14.91 23.04 -3.10
CA ASN A 354 15.85 22.79 -4.18
C ASN A 354 15.80 23.89 -5.26
N SER A 355 14.60 24.30 -5.61
CA SER A 355 14.36 25.33 -6.65
C SER A 355 14.68 26.74 -6.14
N GLU A 356 14.31 27.08 -4.89
CA GLU A 356 14.43 28.46 -4.36
C GLU A 356 15.85 28.76 -3.88
N TYR A 357 16.62 27.76 -3.42
CA TYR A 357 17.92 27.96 -2.77
C TYR A 357 19.10 27.35 -3.56
N ASN A 358 19.00 27.28 -4.90
CA ASN A 358 20.07 26.87 -5.80
C ASN A 358 20.61 25.45 -5.55
N ASN A 359 19.71 24.48 -5.40
CA ASN A 359 20.05 23.06 -5.22
C ASN A 359 21.05 22.80 -4.07
N PRO A 360 20.73 23.20 -2.82
CA PRO A 360 21.63 22.98 -1.70
C PRO A 360 21.73 21.50 -1.35
N GLN A 361 22.82 21.09 -0.69
CA GLN A 361 22.82 19.80 0.00
C GLN A 361 21.86 19.88 1.19
N ILE A 362 20.87 19.00 1.25
CA ILE A 362 19.83 19.00 2.29
C ILE A 362 20.09 17.88 3.30
N PHE A 363 20.04 18.22 4.57
CA PHE A 363 20.02 17.27 5.67
C PHE A 363 18.68 17.39 6.40
N ILE A 364 17.86 16.33 6.37
CA ILE A 364 16.65 16.27 7.18
C ILE A 364 17.08 15.93 8.60
N VAL A 365 17.28 16.98 9.42
CA VAL A 365 17.81 16.86 10.79
C VAL A 365 16.73 16.48 11.81
N GLU A 366 15.46 16.57 11.42
CA GLU A 366 14.33 16.20 12.27
C GLU A 366 13.09 15.90 11.41
N ASN A 367 12.57 14.69 11.55
CA ASN A 367 11.25 14.34 11.05
C ASN A 367 10.56 13.39 12.01
N SER A 368 9.33 13.70 12.37
CA SER A 368 8.57 12.89 13.33
C SER A 368 7.08 12.87 13.08
N TRP A 369 6.49 11.84 13.63
CA TRP A 369 5.05 11.74 13.90
C TRP A 369 4.84 11.49 15.39
N PHE A 370 3.63 11.63 15.88
CA PHE A 370 3.29 11.34 17.25
C PHE A 370 2.16 10.33 17.35
N VAL A 371 2.16 9.54 18.41
CA VAL A 371 1.06 8.66 18.77
C VAL A 371 0.44 9.22 20.05
N SER A 372 -0.87 9.40 20.05
CA SER A 372 -1.64 9.72 21.25
C SER A 372 -1.93 8.42 22.00
N GLY A 373 -1.86 8.44 23.34
CA GLY A 373 -2.26 7.30 24.15
C GLY A 373 -1.12 6.52 24.83
N THR A 374 -1.48 5.39 25.42
CA THR A 374 -0.59 4.57 26.29
C THR A 374 0.08 3.41 25.57
N THR A 375 0.14 3.41 24.26
CA THR A 375 0.73 2.31 23.45
C THR A 375 2.16 2.03 23.86
N LYS A 376 2.38 0.88 24.51
CA LYS A 376 3.68 0.53 25.09
C LYS A 376 4.64 -0.16 24.13
N LYS A 377 4.15 -0.91 23.13
CA LYS A 377 5.01 -1.72 22.26
C LYS A 377 4.69 -1.63 20.78
N ASP A 378 3.41 -1.54 20.40
CA ASP A 378 2.99 -1.53 19.02
C ASP A 378 2.66 -0.10 18.57
N ASP A 379 3.46 0.40 17.64
CA ASP A 379 3.34 1.74 17.07
C ASP A 379 3.23 1.68 15.53
N ALA A 380 2.38 0.77 15.02
CA ALA A 380 2.14 0.56 13.59
C ALA A 380 1.82 1.87 12.85
N LYS A 381 1.03 2.77 13.48
CA LYS A 381 0.72 4.09 12.93
C LYS A 381 1.96 4.97 12.77
N TYR A 382 2.90 4.90 13.71
CA TYR A 382 4.18 5.61 13.61
C TYR A 382 5.04 5.06 12.48
N ILE A 383 5.14 3.72 12.35
CA ILE A 383 5.84 3.04 11.25
C ILE A 383 5.26 3.47 9.90
N TYR A 384 3.95 3.52 9.80
CA TYR A 384 3.24 3.95 8.61
C TYR A 384 3.66 5.35 8.14
N TYR A 385 3.64 6.36 9.02
CA TYR A 385 4.06 7.71 8.66
C TYR A 385 5.55 7.79 8.36
N LEU A 386 6.37 7.10 9.17
CA LEU A 386 7.82 7.06 8.99
C LEU A 386 8.20 6.47 7.62
N LYS A 387 7.64 5.31 7.28
CA LYS A 387 7.80 4.66 5.97
C LYS A 387 7.47 5.62 4.82
N LYS A 388 6.39 6.34 4.97
CA LYS A 388 5.88 7.26 3.98
C LYS A 388 6.76 8.50 3.76
N PHE A 389 7.19 9.15 4.83
CA PHE A 389 8.08 10.31 4.72
C PHE A 389 9.44 9.92 4.12
N ILE A 390 9.97 8.76 4.52
CA ILE A 390 11.22 8.24 3.96
C ILE A 390 11.08 7.90 2.48
N MET A 391 9.97 7.28 2.08
CA MET A 391 9.68 7.01 0.66
C MET A 391 9.58 8.31 -0.16
N GLU A 392 8.89 9.34 0.33
CA GLU A 392 8.79 10.62 -0.37
C GLU A 392 10.14 11.35 -0.44
N THR A 393 11.00 11.17 0.57
CA THR A 393 12.40 11.63 0.50
C THR A 393 13.18 10.89 -0.59
N LEU A 394 13.01 9.57 -0.70
CA LEU A 394 13.63 8.77 -1.75
C LEU A 394 13.15 9.19 -3.15
N LYS A 395 11.84 9.46 -3.32
CA LYS A 395 11.29 9.99 -4.57
C LYS A 395 11.85 11.38 -4.91
N ALA A 396 12.01 12.26 -3.92
CA ALA A 396 12.63 13.58 -4.13
C ALA A 396 14.06 13.43 -4.69
N ILE A 397 14.82 12.47 -4.19
CA ILE A 397 16.18 12.18 -4.68
C ILE A 397 16.11 11.59 -6.11
N ARG A 398 15.33 10.52 -6.32
CA ARG A 398 15.33 9.73 -7.56
C ARG A 398 14.61 10.40 -8.71
N TYR A 399 13.47 11.03 -8.46
CA TYR A 399 12.60 11.58 -9.50
C TYR A 399 12.76 13.09 -9.70
N ASP A 400 13.10 13.80 -8.62
CA ASP A 400 13.16 15.27 -8.67
C ASP A 400 14.59 15.81 -8.58
N GLY A 401 15.60 14.93 -8.43
CA GLY A 401 17.02 15.32 -8.42
C GLY A 401 17.45 16.16 -7.21
N VAL A 402 16.69 16.08 -6.10
CA VAL A 402 17.01 16.82 -4.87
C VAL A 402 18.18 16.17 -4.16
N ASN A 403 19.16 16.98 -3.74
CA ASN A 403 20.37 16.50 -3.09
C ASN A 403 20.16 16.34 -1.56
N VAL A 404 19.45 15.28 -1.15
CA VAL A 404 19.31 14.92 0.28
C VAL A 404 20.36 13.88 0.62
N PHE A 405 21.19 14.15 1.65
CA PHE A 405 22.29 13.26 2.03
C PHE A 405 22.10 12.58 3.39
N GLY A 406 21.06 12.92 4.15
CA GLY A 406 20.81 12.27 5.43
C GLY A 406 19.41 12.53 5.98
N TYR A 407 18.97 11.64 6.87
CA TYR A 407 17.66 11.64 7.49
C TYR A 407 17.75 11.26 8.98
N THR A 408 17.16 12.10 9.83
CA THR A 408 17.12 11.90 11.28
C THR A 408 15.68 11.71 11.75
N VAL A 409 15.38 10.57 12.34
CA VAL A 409 14.11 10.32 13.00
C VAL A 409 14.04 11.07 14.33
N TRP A 410 12.92 11.71 14.58
CA TRP A 410 12.62 12.33 15.86
C TRP A 410 11.48 11.57 16.56
N SER A 411 11.73 10.91 17.67
CA SER A 411 12.93 10.99 18.50
C SER A 411 13.47 9.58 18.84
N LEU A 412 14.66 9.50 19.39
CA LEU A 412 15.22 8.25 19.90
C LEU A 412 14.35 7.70 21.03
N LEU A 413 14.01 8.55 22.01
CA LEU A 413 13.28 8.19 23.23
C LEU A 413 11.98 8.98 23.33
N ASP A 414 10.96 8.39 23.95
CA ASP A 414 9.85 9.19 24.46
C ASP A 414 10.38 10.21 25.46
N GLY A 415 9.97 11.46 25.34
CA GLY A 415 10.45 12.58 26.14
C GLY A 415 9.34 13.52 26.59
N PHE A 416 9.72 14.64 27.15
CA PHE A 416 8.82 15.75 27.51
C PHE A 416 8.53 16.59 26.25
N GLU A 417 7.28 16.66 25.83
CA GLU A 417 6.86 17.31 24.58
C GLU A 417 6.34 18.74 24.81
N TRP A 418 7.19 19.59 25.38
CA TRP A 418 6.94 21.02 25.60
C TRP A 418 5.59 21.28 26.29
N HIS A 419 4.69 22.08 25.70
CA HIS A 419 3.36 22.35 26.23
C HIS A 419 2.42 21.15 26.24
N ARG A 420 2.75 20.06 25.53
CA ARG A 420 2.01 18.79 25.55
C ARG A 420 2.45 17.88 26.72
N GLY A 421 3.57 18.18 27.37
CA GLY A 421 4.12 17.38 28.45
C GLY A 421 4.35 15.93 28.00
N TYR A 422 3.75 14.98 28.69
CA TYR A 422 3.86 13.53 28.39
C TYR A 422 2.64 12.93 27.70
N SER A 423 1.71 13.76 27.21
CA SER A 423 0.44 13.29 26.60
C SER A 423 0.64 12.68 25.21
N ILE A 424 1.74 12.97 24.54
CA ILE A 424 2.11 12.40 23.24
C ILE A 424 3.48 11.75 23.31
N ARG A 425 3.70 10.76 22.43
CA ARG A 425 4.95 9.99 22.38
C ARG A 425 5.50 9.99 20.96
N ARG A 426 6.82 10.29 20.84
CA ARG A 426 7.50 10.39 19.53
C ARG A 426 8.69 9.44 19.43
N GLY A 427 9.12 8.85 20.54
CA GLY A 427 10.31 8.00 20.59
C GLY A 427 10.14 6.69 19.84
N LEU A 428 11.22 6.21 19.25
CA LEU A 428 11.36 4.82 18.80
C LEU A 428 11.36 3.86 19.99
N PHE A 429 11.94 4.30 21.09
CA PHE A 429 11.90 3.55 22.35
C PHE A 429 10.87 4.17 23.30
N TYR A 430 10.02 3.30 23.84
CA TYR A 430 9.09 3.65 24.90
C TYR A 430 9.86 3.83 26.22
N VAL A 431 9.59 4.92 26.91
CA VAL A 431 10.10 5.19 28.26
C VAL A 431 8.94 5.06 29.26
N ASP A 432 9.10 4.21 30.26
CA ASP A 432 8.13 4.12 31.36
C ASP A 432 8.39 5.25 32.36
N PHE A 433 7.63 6.34 32.20
CA PHE A 433 7.77 7.53 33.09
C PHE A 433 7.31 7.27 34.52
N GLN A 434 6.60 6.17 34.80
CA GLN A 434 6.19 5.79 36.17
C GLN A 434 7.26 4.95 36.87
N SER A 435 8.11 4.26 36.10
CA SER A 435 9.19 3.45 36.68
C SER A 435 10.29 4.36 37.24
N HIS A 436 10.86 3.98 38.37
CA HIS A 436 12.00 4.66 38.99
C HIS A 436 13.20 4.66 38.02
N ASP A 437 13.48 3.54 37.37
CA ASP A 437 14.62 3.32 36.51
C ASP A 437 14.41 3.85 35.07
N LYS A 438 13.26 4.48 34.79
CA LYS A 438 12.87 4.93 33.44
C LYS A 438 13.16 3.86 32.38
N LYS A 439 12.66 2.66 32.62
CA LYS A 439 12.94 1.48 31.80
C LYS A 439 12.65 1.74 30.34
N LEU A 440 13.61 1.38 29.49
CA LEU A 440 13.55 1.56 28.04
C LEU A 440 13.04 0.28 27.38
N MET A 441 12.01 0.39 26.55
CA MET A 441 11.48 -0.73 25.79
C MET A 441 11.43 -0.39 24.29
N PRO A 442 11.97 -1.24 23.40
CA PRO A 442 11.87 -1.00 21.96
C PRO A 442 10.41 -1.13 21.51
N LYS A 443 9.94 -0.18 20.72
CA LYS A 443 8.66 -0.27 19.99
C LYS A 443 8.85 -1.03 18.67
N SER A 444 7.76 -1.37 17.99
CA SER A 444 7.81 -2.05 16.67
C SER A 444 8.56 -1.23 15.62
N SER A 445 8.52 0.09 15.72
CA SER A 445 9.27 1.02 14.86
C SER A 445 10.78 0.84 14.93
N VAL A 446 11.35 0.37 16.06
CA VAL A 446 12.79 0.06 16.16
C VAL A 446 13.19 -0.99 15.14
N LEU A 447 12.46 -2.12 15.09
CA LEU A 447 12.77 -3.22 14.15
C LEU A 447 12.57 -2.78 12.69
N PHE A 448 11.53 -2.00 12.42
CA PHE A 448 11.33 -1.44 11.09
C PHE A 448 12.51 -0.55 10.67
N TYR A 449 12.93 0.38 11.54
CA TYR A 449 13.99 1.33 11.23
C TYR A 449 15.36 0.64 11.10
N GLN A 450 15.65 -0.37 11.93
CA GLN A 450 16.83 -1.22 11.79
C GLN A 450 16.90 -1.87 10.40
N LYS A 451 15.83 -2.54 9.96
CA LYS A 451 15.77 -3.17 8.63
C LYS A 451 15.91 -2.17 7.49
N LEU A 452 15.36 -0.96 7.66
CA LEU A 452 15.50 0.12 6.69
C LEU A 452 16.96 0.57 6.55
N ILE A 453 17.68 0.74 7.69
CA ILE A 453 19.09 1.14 7.71
C ILE A 453 19.95 0.04 7.09
N GLU A 454 19.74 -1.22 7.51
CA GLU A 454 20.47 -2.39 6.99
C GLU A 454 20.37 -2.49 5.46
N LYS A 455 19.16 -2.24 4.91
CA LYS A 455 18.90 -2.31 3.48
C LYS A 455 19.14 -1.00 2.73
N ASN A 456 19.53 0.06 3.43
CA ASN A 456 19.67 1.42 2.90
C ASN A 456 18.44 1.90 2.10
N GLY A 457 17.24 1.56 2.57
CA GLY A 457 15.99 1.96 1.90
C GLY A 457 14.99 0.81 1.74
N PHE A 458 14.35 0.77 0.57
CA PHE A 458 13.31 -0.18 0.21
C PHE A 458 13.71 -0.96 -1.06
N PRO A 459 14.76 -1.78 -1.05
CA PRO A 459 15.15 -2.51 -2.24
C PRO A 459 13.99 -3.37 -2.74
N PRO A 460 13.86 -3.55 -4.06
CA PRO A 460 12.88 -4.45 -4.63
C PRO A 460 13.10 -5.84 -4.04
N LEU A 461 12.05 -6.41 -3.46
CA LEU A 461 12.10 -7.82 -3.09
C LEU A 461 12.04 -8.64 -4.39
N PRO A 462 12.85 -9.70 -4.55
CA PRO A 462 12.77 -10.58 -5.73
C PRO A 462 11.34 -11.08 -5.97
N GLU A 463 10.58 -11.30 -4.90
CA GLU A 463 9.18 -11.72 -4.91
C GLU A 463 8.22 -10.71 -5.57
N ASN A 464 8.55 -9.41 -5.55
CA ASN A 464 7.70 -8.34 -6.10
C ASN A 464 8.10 -7.96 -7.54
N GLN A 465 9.21 -8.47 -8.07
CA GLN A 465 9.59 -8.19 -9.45
C GLN A 465 8.66 -8.95 -10.41
N PRO A 466 8.25 -8.35 -11.53
CA PRO A 466 7.56 -9.08 -12.59
C PRO A 466 8.42 -10.25 -13.08
N ILE A 467 7.78 -11.36 -13.41
CA ILE A 467 8.45 -12.50 -14.03
C ILE A 467 8.06 -12.60 -15.49
N GLU A 468 8.99 -13.09 -16.30
CA GLU A 468 8.75 -13.56 -17.65
C GLU A 468 8.25 -15.01 -17.61
N GLY A 469 7.35 -15.37 -18.53
CA GLY A 469 6.79 -16.71 -18.61
C GLY A 469 5.41 -16.72 -19.27
N ILE A 470 4.92 -17.90 -19.54
CA ILE A 470 3.62 -18.12 -20.22
C ILE A 470 2.76 -19.09 -19.42
N PHE A 471 1.46 -18.96 -19.56
CA PHE A 471 0.48 -19.89 -19.01
C PHE A 471 0.42 -21.19 -19.83
N PRO A 472 -0.18 -22.27 -19.31
CA PRO A 472 -0.27 -23.53 -20.04
C PRO A 472 -1.15 -23.41 -21.28
N CYS A 473 -0.96 -24.31 -22.26
CA CYS A 473 -1.87 -24.44 -23.40
C CYS A 473 -3.30 -24.69 -22.92
N GLY A 474 -4.27 -24.06 -23.56
CA GLY A 474 -5.68 -24.17 -23.17
C GLY A 474 -6.07 -23.34 -21.96
N PHE A 475 -5.20 -22.42 -21.51
CA PHE A 475 -5.55 -21.45 -20.44
C PHE A 475 -6.75 -20.61 -20.83
N ALA A 476 -7.74 -20.50 -19.94
CA ALA A 476 -8.97 -19.78 -20.20
C ALA A 476 -8.77 -18.27 -20.04
N TRP A 477 -8.65 -17.54 -21.13
CA TRP A 477 -8.65 -16.09 -21.16
C TRP A 477 -10.07 -15.55 -21.32
N GLY A 478 -10.60 -14.87 -20.31
CA GLY A 478 -11.98 -14.48 -20.29
C GLY A 478 -12.23 -13.01 -20.01
N ILE A 479 -13.47 -12.62 -20.30
CA ILE A 479 -14.06 -11.34 -19.92
C ILE A 479 -15.43 -11.57 -19.29
N VAL A 480 -15.79 -10.70 -18.35
CA VAL A 480 -17.05 -10.79 -17.62
C VAL A 480 -17.95 -9.62 -18.01
N ASP A 481 -19.22 -9.90 -18.21
CA ASP A 481 -20.29 -8.90 -18.16
C ASP A 481 -21.45 -9.47 -17.34
N ASN A 482 -21.88 -8.76 -16.32
CA ASN A 482 -22.89 -9.29 -15.41
C ASN A 482 -24.18 -9.66 -16.15
N TYR A 483 -24.57 -8.85 -17.14
CA TYR A 483 -25.77 -9.11 -17.93
C TYR A 483 -25.56 -8.76 -19.40
N ILE A 484 -25.97 -9.66 -20.25
CA ILE A 484 -26.01 -9.41 -21.69
C ILE A 484 -27.03 -8.29 -21.98
N GLN A 485 -26.69 -7.40 -22.90
CA GLN A 485 -27.63 -6.42 -23.40
C GLN A 485 -28.69 -7.12 -24.26
N VAL A 486 -29.92 -6.97 -23.84
CA VAL A 486 -31.05 -7.40 -24.61
C VAL A 486 -31.64 -6.17 -25.33
N ASP A 487 -31.69 -6.19 -26.64
CA ASP A 487 -32.09 -5.06 -27.54
C ASP A 487 -33.53 -4.55 -27.33
N THR A 488 -34.23 -5.09 -26.37
CA THR A 488 -35.64 -4.81 -26.20
C THR A 488 -35.94 -4.44 -24.76
N THR A 489 -36.82 -3.47 -24.56
CA THR A 489 -37.37 -3.18 -23.25
C THR A 489 -38.03 -4.44 -22.68
N PRO A 490 -38.00 -4.62 -21.32
CA PRO A 490 -38.69 -5.74 -20.69
C PRO A 490 -40.13 -5.98 -21.21
N ALA A 491 -40.80 -4.89 -21.57
CA ALA A 491 -42.16 -4.94 -22.15
C ALA A 491 -42.25 -5.66 -23.51
N GLN A 492 -41.18 -5.72 -24.31
CA GLN A 492 -41.19 -6.38 -25.64
C GLN A 492 -40.95 -7.91 -25.55
N PHE A 493 -40.52 -8.41 -24.39
CA PHE A 493 -40.35 -9.86 -24.16
C PHE A 493 -41.55 -10.51 -23.49
N LEU A 494 -42.55 -9.72 -23.14
CA LEU A 494 -43.73 -10.23 -22.42
C LEU A 494 -44.89 -10.41 -23.39
N ASP A 495 -45.41 -11.62 -23.44
CA ASP A 495 -46.70 -11.89 -24.07
C ASP A 495 -47.83 -11.16 -23.33
N SER A 496 -48.91 -10.85 -24.01
CA SER A 496 -49.98 -9.88 -23.71
C SER A 496 -50.70 -9.96 -22.35
N SER A 497 -50.19 -10.67 -21.37
CA SER A 497 -50.84 -10.86 -20.06
C SER A 497 -49.93 -10.75 -18.82
N VAL A 498 -48.74 -10.18 -18.92
CA VAL A 498 -47.77 -10.19 -17.82
C VAL A 498 -47.77 -8.88 -17.09
N TYR A 499 -47.75 -8.96 -15.74
CA TYR A 499 -47.61 -7.84 -14.84
C TYR A 499 -46.12 -7.50 -14.63
N VAL A 500 -45.75 -6.24 -14.86
CA VAL A 500 -44.39 -5.74 -14.61
C VAL A 500 -44.40 -4.94 -13.31
N TRP A 501 -43.41 -5.18 -12.46
CA TRP A 501 -43.21 -4.40 -11.25
C TRP A 501 -42.55 -3.06 -11.61
N ASP A 502 -43.28 -1.96 -11.37
CA ASP A 502 -42.74 -0.60 -11.52
C ASP A 502 -41.96 -0.21 -10.26
N VAL A 503 -40.62 -0.29 -10.34
CA VAL A 503 -39.70 0.01 -9.24
C VAL A 503 -39.51 1.54 -9.06
N HIS A 504 -39.81 2.35 -10.10
CA HIS A 504 -39.41 3.76 -10.10
C HIS A 504 -40.49 4.74 -9.63
N GLN A 505 -41.77 4.41 -9.76
CA GLN A 505 -42.82 5.39 -9.43
C GLN A 505 -43.93 4.94 -8.48
N THR A 506 -44.35 3.72 -8.46
CA THR A 506 -45.59 3.34 -7.71
C THR A 506 -45.46 2.13 -6.80
N LYS A 507 -44.37 1.34 -6.86
CA LYS A 507 -44.25 0.04 -6.16
C LYS A 507 -45.50 -0.87 -6.34
N LYS A 508 -46.15 -0.84 -7.49
CA LYS A 508 -47.31 -1.61 -7.81
C LYS A 508 -47.06 -2.46 -9.07
N LEU A 509 -47.72 -3.63 -9.11
CA LEU A 509 -47.81 -4.43 -10.30
C LEU A 509 -48.69 -3.72 -11.33
N ILE A 510 -48.12 -3.35 -12.46
CA ILE A 510 -48.83 -2.72 -13.57
C ILE A 510 -49.19 -3.82 -14.61
N LYS A 511 -50.46 -3.97 -14.94
CA LYS A 511 -50.90 -4.80 -16.04
C LYS A 511 -50.58 -4.10 -17.35
N VAL A 512 -49.73 -4.72 -18.17
CA VAL A 512 -49.43 -4.20 -19.49
C VAL A 512 -50.38 -4.88 -20.47
N ASP A 513 -51.43 -4.14 -20.89
CA ASP A 513 -52.34 -4.59 -21.94
C ASP A 513 -51.78 -4.24 -23.32
N GLY A 514 -51.63 -5.26 -24.11
CA GLY A 514 -51.62 -5.13 -25.58
C GLY A 514 -50.31 -4.82 -26.26
N VAL A 515 -49.40 -5.76 -26.34
CA VAL A 515 -48.48 -5.80 -27.49
C VAL A 515 -48.65 -7.16 -28.16
N TYR A 516 -49.17 -7.14 -29.38
CA TYR A 516 -49.29 -8.33 -30.24
C TYR A 516 -47.89 -8.87 -30.51
N ALA A 517 -47.51 -9.95 -29.84
CA ALA A 517 -46.33 -10.72 -30.18
C ALA A 517 -46.54 -11.30 -31.58
N SER A 518 -45.73 -10.90 -32.55
CA SER A 518 -45.73 -11.55 -33.85
C SER A 518 -45.38 -13.03 -33.64
N LYS A 519 -46.22 -13.92 -34.08
CA LYS A 519 -46.07 -15.39 -34.03
C LYS A 519 -44.86 -15.92 -34.83
N ARG A 520 -43.99 -15.08 -35.38
CA ARG A 520 -42.74 -15.47 -36.04
C ARG A 520 -41.67 -15.60 -35.02
N GLN A 521 -41.19 -16.80 -34.74
CA GLN A 521 -39.94 -17.08 -34.07
C GLN A 521 -38.84 -16.32 -34.81
N ARG A 522 -38.22 -15.32 -34.18
CA ARG A 522 -37.10 -14.57 -34.75
C ARG A 522 -35.90 -15.51 -34.92
N HIS A 523 -35.29 -15.47 -36.09
CA HIS A 523 -34.04 -16.20 -36.32
C HIS A 523 -32.93 -15.56 -35.53
N CYS A 524 -31.89 -16.31 -35.13
CA CYS A 524 -30.72 -15.77 -34.40
C CYS A 524 -30.06 -14.60 -35.12
N VAL A 525 -30.10 -14.58 -36.45
CA VAL A 525 -29.56 -13.49 -37.29
C VAL A 525 -30.32 -12.16 -37.16
N ASP A 526 -31.53 -12.18 -36.60
CA ASP A 526 -32.35 -10.97 -36.45
C ASP A 526 -31.96 -10.15 -35.20
N PHE A 527 -31.09 -10.67 -34.34
CA PHE A 527 -30.62 -10.00 -33.15
C PHE A 527 -29.33 -9.19 -33.41
N ALA A 528 -29.46 -7.92 -33.76
CA ALA A 528 -28.33 -7.04 -34.08
C ALA A 528 -27.38 -6.88 -32.92
N ALA A 529 -27.89 -6.81 -31.67
CA ALA A 529 -27.06 -6.69 -30.45
C ALA A 529 -26.18 -7.91 -30.24
N ILE A 530 -26.66 -9.12 -30.52
CA ILE A 530 -25.86 -10.34 -30.42
C ILE A 530 -24.65 -10.24 -31.35
N ARG A 531 -24.89 -9.90 -32.62
CA ARG A 531 -23.82 -9.80 -33.61
C ARG A 531 -22.80 -8.76 -33.22
N LEU A 532 -23.22 -7.56 -32.75
CA LEU A 532 -22.35 -6.50 -32.31
C LEU A 532 -21.51 -6.95 -31.11
N GLN A 533 -22.12 -7.50 -30.07
CA GLN A 533 -21.39 -7.95 -28.89
C GLN A 533 -20.39 -9.07 -29.21
N VAL A 534 -20.81 -10.06 -30.02
CA VAL A 534 -19.92 -11.17 -30.42
C VAL A 534 -18.75 -10.67 -31.25
N SER A 535 -18.96 -9.69 -32.16
CA SER A 535 -17.87 -9.10 -32.94
C SER A 535 -16.85 -8.34 -32.08
N LEU A 536 -17.31 -7.60 -31.07
CA LEU A 536 -16.43 -6.91 -30.11
C LEU A 536 -15.65 -7.91 -29.24
N LEU A 537 -16.29 -9.01 -28.79
CA LEU A 537 -15.62 -10.06 -28.03
C LEU A 537 -14.57 -10.80 -28.88
N GLN A 538 -14.83 -11.02 -30.16
CA GLN A 538 -13.87 -11.60 -31.10
C GLN A 538 -12.67 -10.68 -31.30
N GLU A 539 -12.88 -9.37 -31.38
CA GLU A 539 -11.81 -8.36 -31.47
C GLU A 539 -10.90 -8.38 -30.23
N MET A 540 -11.42 -8.74 -29.06
CA MET A 540 -10.66 -8.86 -27.82
C MET A 540 -9.75 -10.10 -27.79
N HIS A 541 -9.92 -11.06 -28.67
CA HIS A 541 -9.23 -12.37 -28.70
C HIS A 541 -9.47 -13.23 -27.45
N VAL A 542 -10.55 -13.00 -26.70
CA VAL A 542 -10.89 -13.82 -25.52
C VAL A 542 -11.36 -15.21 -25.94
N THR A 543 -11.03 -16.22 -25.13
CA THR A 543 -11.46 -17.60 -25.37
C THR A 543 -12.76 -17.95 -24.62
N HIS A 544 -13.10 -17.14 -23.60
CA HIS A 544 -14.26 -17.38 -22.74
C HIS A 544 -15.01 -16.07 -22.48
N PHE A 545 -16.33 -16.18 -22.36
CA PHE A 545 -17.19 -15.06 -21.97
C PHE A 545 -18.13 -15.47 -20.84
N HIS A 546 -18.02 -14.76 -19.69
CA HIS A 546 -18.82 -15.02 -18.51
C HIS A 546 -19.98 -14.03 -18.39
N PHE A 547 -21.20 -14.54 -18.27
CA PHE A 547 -22.43 -13.76 -18.08
C PHE A 547 -23.46 -14.48 -17.20
N SER A 548 -24.38 -13.73 -16.63
CA SER A 548 -25.43 -14.25 -15.76
C SER A 548 -26.80 -14.24 -16.42
N LEU A 549 -27.60 -15.26 -16.12
CA LEU A 549 -28.99 -15.33 -16.53
C LEU A 549 -29.88 -14.52 -15.58
N LYS A 550 -30.95 -13.94 -16.09
CA LYS A 550 -31.94 -13.23 -15.29
C LYS A 550 -33.10 -14.16 -14.93
N TRP A 551 -33.01 -14.83 -13.78
CA TRP A 551 -34.03 -15.76 -13.29
C TRP A 551 -35.43 -15.12 -13.25
N SER A 552 -35.52 -13.90 -12.68
CA SER A 552 -36.81 -13.15 -12.58
C SER A 552 -37.45 -12.84 -13.93
N LEU A 553 -36.68 -12.79 -15.03
CA LEU A 553 -37.22 -12.57 -16.37
C LEU A 553 -37.48 -13.88 -17.13
N ILE A 554 -36.72 -14.93 -16.87
CA ILE A 554 -36.93 -16.26 -17.47
C ILE A 554 -38.18 -16.90 -16.88
N LEU A 555 -38.32 -16.88 -15.56
CA LEU A 555 -39.46 -17.41 -14.80
C LEU A 555 -40.06 -16.32 -13.89
N PRO A 556 -40.91 -15.43 -14.40
CA PRO A 556 -41.42 -14.28 -13.64
C PRO A 556 -42.16 -14.64 -12.33
N LEU A 557 -42.79 -15.81 -12.29
CA LEU A 557 -43.49 -16.34 -11.12
C LEU A 557 -42.65 -17.31 -10.28
N GLY A 558 -41.36 -17.48 -10.60
CA GLY A 558 -40.42 -18.34 -9.86
C GLY A 558 -40.63 -19.86 -10.13
N ASN A 559 -41.61 -20.26 -10.91
CA ASN A 559 -41.93 -21.64 -11.26
C ASN A 559 -42.19 -21.80 -12.77
N LEU A 560 -42.34 -23.02 -13.24
CA LEU A 560 -42.53 -23.35 -14.66
C LEU A 560 -43.93 -23.03 -15.25
N SER A 561 -44.84 -22.46 -14.46
CA SER A 561 -46.17 -22.09 -14.93
C SER A 561 -46.18 -20.92 -15.93
N LEU A 562 -45.15 -20.07 -15.87
CA LEU A 562 -44.95 -18.96 -16.78
C LEU A 562 -43.48 -18.88 -17.20
N ILE A 563 -43.20 -19.15 -18.48
CA ILE A 563 -41.85 -19.15 -19.05
C ILE A 563 -41.72 -18.08 -20.13
N ASN A 564 -40.67 -17.28 -20.08
CA ASN A 564 -40.36 -16.34 -21.15
C ASN A 564 -39.52 -17.02 -22.25
N HIS A 565 -40.20 -17.72 -23.15
CA HIS A 565 -39.58 -18.46 -24.26
C HIS A 565 -38.76 -17.57 -25.20
N THR A 566 -39.12 -16.31 -25.38
CA THR A 566 -38.39 -15.37 -26.22
C THR A 566 -37.02 -15.06 -25.65
N LEU A 567 -36.92 -14.83 -24.33
CA LEU A 567 -35.64 -14.58 -23.64
C LEU A 567 -34.78 -15.85 -23.62
N VAL A 568 -35.34 -17.02 -23.38
CA VAL A 568 -34.63 -18.31 -23.46
C VAL A 568 -34.02 -18.50 -24.85
N HIS A 569 -34.82 -18.27 -25.91
CA HIS A 569 -34.31 -18.34 -27.29
C HIS A 569 -33.20 -17.33 -27.57
N TYR A 570 -33.29 -16.11 -27.02
CA TYR A 570 -32.22 -15.12 -27.11
C TYR A 570 -30.90 -15.62 -26.49
N TYR A 571 -30.94 -16.23 -25.31
CA TYR A 571 -29.75 -16.82 -24.68
C TYR A 571 -29.21 -18.02 -25.48
N GLN A 572 -30.05 -18.85 -26.06
CA GLN A 572 -29.65 -19.94 -26.98
C GLN A 572 -28.90 -19.39 -28.19
N CYS A 573 -29.45 -18.35 -28.85
CA CYS A 573 -28.80 -17.69 -29.98
C CYS A 573 -27.46 -17.07 -29.60
N PHE A 574 -27.40 -16.41 -28.44
CA PHE A 574 -26.18 -15.79 -27.97
C PHE A 574 -25.06 -16.82 -27.69
N ALA A 575 -25.38 -17.90 -26.98
CA ALA A 575 -24.43 -18.96 -26.70
C ALA A 575 -23.97 -19.67 -28.00
N SER A 576 -24.88 -19.89 -28.96
CA SER A 576 -24.55 -20.48 -30.28
C SER A 576 -23.61 -19.58 -31.09
N GLU A 577 -23.86 -18.26 -31.10
CA GLU A 577 -22.99 -17.32 -31.84
C GLU A 577 -21.59 -17.18 -31.20
N LEU A 578 -21.48 -17.27 -29.88
CA LEU A 578 -20.19 -17.33 -29.19
C LEU A 578 -19.38 -18.56 -29.61
N LEU A 579 -20.02 -19.74 -29.62
CA LEU A 579 -19.37 -20.97 -30.04
C LEU A 579 -18.95 -20.93 -31.52
N ARG A 580 -19.73 -20.28 -32.38
CA ARG A 580 -19.43 -20.13 -33.81
C ARG A 580 -18.09 -19.38 -34.04
N VAL A 581 -17.70 -18.51 -33.10
CA VAL A 581 -16.42 -17.75 -33.16
C VAL A 581 -15.39 -18.29 -32.15
N ASN A 582 -15.53 -19.54 -31.69
CA ASN A 582 -14.63 -20.22 -30.76
C ASN A 582 -14.51 -19.53 -29.36
N ILE A 583 -15.57 -18.88 -28.92
CA ILE A 583 -15.66 -18.33 -27.56
C ILE A 583 -16.56 -19.24 -26.73
N THR A 584 -16.03 -19.77 -25.63
CA THR A 584 -16.75 -20.65 -24.71
C THR A 584 -17.67 -19.83 -23.80
N PRO A 585 -19.02 -20.06 -23.82
CA PRO A 585 -19.88 -19.38 -22.86
C PRO A 585 -19.74 -19.98 -21.46
N VAL A 586 -19.52 -19.12 -20.48
CA VAL A 586 -19.54 -19.42 -19.04
C VAL A 586 -20.78 -18.77 -18.45
N VAL A 587 -21.74 -19.57 -17.97
CA VAL A 587 -23.06 -19.07 -17.64
C VAL A 587 -23.37 -19.24 -16.16
N ALA A 588 -23.67 -18.13 -15.49
CA ALA A 588 -24.17 -18.15 -14.12
C ALA A 588 -25.69 -18.20 -14.10
N LEU A 589 -26.26 -19.16 -13.34
CA LEU A 589 -27.70 -19.31 -13.18
C LEU A 589 -28.34 -18.15 -12.42
N TRP A 590 -27.61 -17.61 -11.42
CA TRP A 590 -28.09 -16.49 -10.61
C TRP A 590 -26.95 -15.64 -10.09
N GLN A 591 -27.20 -14.32 -9.98
CA GLN A 591 -26.28 -13.34 -9.39
C GLN A 591 -27.08 -12.35 -8.55
N PRO A 592 -26.68 -12.07 -7.29
CA PRO A 592 -27.29 -11.02 -6.49
C PRO A 592 -26.90 -9.63 -6.99
N MET A 593 -27.87 -8.71 -7.12
CA MET A 593 -27.61 -7.29 -7.33
C MET A 593 -27.75 -6.50 -6.02
N ILE A 594 -26.98 -5.41 -5.90
CA ILE A 594 -26.85 -4.65 -4.65
C ILE A 594 -28.17 -4.03 -4.16
N GLU A 595 -29.13 -3.72 -5.05
CA GLU A 595 -30.35 -3.00 -4.66
C GLU A 595 -31.66 -3.81 -4.76
N ASN A 596 -31.69 -4.87 -5.55
CA ASN A 596 -32.83 -5.78 -5.61
C ASN A 596 -32.32 -7.19 -5.89
N GLN A 597 -32.49 -8.09 -4.93
CA GLN A 597 -32.29 -9.51 -5.17
C GLN A 597 -33.04 -9.87 -6.44
N GLU A 598 -32.35 -10.22 -7.55
CA GLU A 598 -32.99 -10.58 -8.82
C GLU A 598 -33.70 -11.94 -8.72
N LEU A 599 -34.46 -12.09 -7.66
CA LEU A 599 -35.38 -13.21 -7.49
C LEU A 599 -36.73 -12.88 -8.12
N PRO A 600 -37.44 -13.86 -8.65
CA PRO A 600 -38.84 -13.70 -9.00
C PRO A 600 -39.67 -13.09 -7.87
N VAL A 601 -40.59 -12.18 -8.20
CA VAL A 601 -41.36 -11.36 -7.24
C VAL A 601 -42.06 -12.21 -6.17
N SER A 602 -42.57 -13.36 -6.54
CA SER A 602 -43.18 -14.33 -5.63
C SER A 602 -42.19 -14.78 -4.54
N LEU A 603 -41.00 -15.22 -4.96
CA LEU A 603 -39.97 -15.69 -4.01
C LEU A 603 -39.43 -14.57 -3.15
N ALA A 604 -39.16 -13.39 -3.72
CA ALA A 604 -38.69 -12.21 -2.98
C ALA A 604 -39.71 -11.78 -1.91
N LYS A 605 -41.01 -11.88 -2.18
CA LYS A 605 -42.08 -11.51 -1.24
C LYS A 605 -42.25 -12.49 -0.07
N TYR A 606 -41.91 -13.77 -0.29
CA TYR A 606 -42.11 -14.84 0.70
C TYR A 606 -40.81 -15.20 1.47
N GLY A 607 -39.90 -14.25 1.65
CA GLY A 607 -38.72 -14.42 2.50
C GLY A 607 -37.42 -14.73 1.72
N ALA A 608 -37.46 -14.67 0.38
CA ALA A 608 -36.26 -14.82 -0.45
C ALA A 608 -35.46 -16.11 -0.09
N TRP A 609 -34.13 -15.99 0.10
CA TRP A 609 -33.28 -17.12 0.46
C TRP A 609 -33.44 -17.61 1.92
N GLU A 610 -34.12 -16.87 2.79
CA GLU A 610 -34.48 -17.39 4.12
C GLU A 610 -35.55 -18.48 4.08
N ASN A 611 -36.34 -18.52 3.00
CA ASN A 611 -37.34 -19.54 2.77
C ASN A 611 -36.77 -20.77 2.05
N THR A 612 -37.00 -21.96 2.62
CA THR A 612 -36.54 -23.24 2.05
C THR A 612 -37.25 -23.59 0.72
N GLU A 613 -38.42 -23.03 0.44
CA GLU A 613 -39.10 -23.20 -0.87
C GLU A 613 -38.31 -22.59 -2.02
N THR A 614 -37.54 -21.52 -1.76
CA THR A 614 -36.63 -20.90 -2.74
C THR A 614 -35.59 -21.89 -3.21
N VAL A 615 -35.09 -22.76 -2.31
CA VAL A 615 -34.11 -23.81 -2.64
C VAL A 615 -34.71 -24.76 -3.69
N GLN A 616 -35.93 -25.20 -3.49
CA GLN A 616 -36.58 -26.12 -4.44
C GLN A 616 -36.90 -25.42 -5.78
N ALA A 617 -37.38 -24.18 -5.72
CA ALA A 617 -37.64 -23.38 -6.92
C ALA A 617 -36.36 -23.16 -7.75
N PHE A 618 -35.21 -22.96 -7.08
CA PHE A 618 -33.90 -22.81 -7.73
C PHE A 618 -33.46 -24.11 -8.42
N VAL A 619 -33.69 -25.26 -7.82
CA VAL A 619 -33.37 -26.57 -8.40
C VAL A 619 -34.16 -26.80 -9.67
N GLU A 620 -35.48 -26.49 -9.65
CA GLU A 620 -36.35 -26.64 -10.85
C GLU A 620 -35.96 -25.63 -11.95
N TYR A 621 -35.64 -24.40 -11.59
CA TYR A 621 -35.09 -23.41 -12.51
C TYR A 621 -33.80 -23.89 -13.15
N ALA A 622 -32.83 -24.38 -12.36
CA ALA A 622 -31.57 -24.93 -12.87
C ALA A 622 -31.80 -26.11 -13.82
N ARG A 623 -32.71 -27.05 -13.48
CA ARG A 623 -33.11 -28.15 -14.36
C ARG A 623 -33.63 -27.65 -15.71
N PHE A 624 -34.48 -26.63 -15.68
CA PHE A 624 -35.02 -26.01 -16.89
C PHE A 624 -33.88 -25.37 -17.73
N CYS A 625 -32.94 -24.63 -17.10
CA CYS A 625 -31.82 -24.02 -17.79
C CYS A 625 -30.89 -25.07 -18.43
N PHE A 626 -30.55 -26.14 -17.71
CA PHE A 626 -29.72 -27.23 -18.25
C PHE A 626 -30.37 -27.93 -19.42
N THR A 627 -31.69 -28.13 -19.36
CA THR A 627 -32.48 -28.73 -20.47
C THR A 627 -32.49 -27.79 -21.69
N SER A 628 -32.66 -26.48 -21.47
CA SER A 628 -32.86 -25.53 -22.57
C SER A 628 -31.57 -25.02 -23.19
N LEU A 629 -30.49 -24.87 -22.41
CA LEU A 629 -29.24 -24.25 -22.85
C LEU A 629 -28.03 -25.20 -22.88
N GLY A 630 -28.15 -26.39 -22.30
CA GLY A 630 -27.02 -27.30 -22.07
C GLY A 630 -26.40 -27.90 -23.35
N ASP A 631 -27.04 -27.78 -24.50
CA ASP A 631 -26.43 -28.13 -25.78
C ASP A 631 -25.30 -27.14 -26.15
N HIS A 632 -25.45 -25.87 -25.78
CA HIS A 632 -24.51 -24.81 -26.10
C HIS A 632 -23.61 -24.41 -24.92
N VAL A 633 -24.07 -24.65 -23.68
CA VAL A 633 -23.34 -24.25 -22.48
C VAL A 633 -22.76 -25.46 -21.77
N LYS A 634 -21.43 -25.49 -21.60
CA LYS A 634 -20.69 -26.59 -20.95
C LYS A 634 -19.92 -26.12 -19.69
N PHE A 635 -20.00 -24.83 -19.36
CA PHE A 635 -19.34 -24.24 -18.22
C PHE A 635 -20.38 -23.46 -17.41
N TRP A 636 -20.75 -24.01 -16.25
CA TRP A 636 -21.82 -23.47 -15.41
C TRP A 636 -21.33 -22.94 -14.08
N ILE A 637 -21.91 -21.82 -13.66
CA ILE A 637 -21.80 -21.27 -12.31
C ILE A 637 -23.20 -21.28 -11.71
N THR A 638 -23.37 -21.92 -10.56
CA THR A 638 -24.68 -21.97 -9.90
C THR A 638 -25.10 -20.59 -9.41
N MET A 639 -24.19 -19.93 -8.68
CA MET A 639 -24.36 -18.60 -8.12
C MET A 639 -23.07 -17.80 -8.29
N ASN A 640 -23.19 -16.59 -8.80
CA ASN A 640 -22.06 -15.69 -9.01
C ASN A 640 -21.98 -14.65 -7.89
N GLU A 641 -20.89 -14.69 -7.13
CA GLU A 641 -20.56 -13.73 -6.09
C GLU A 641 -21.69 -13.44 -5.08
N PRO A 642 -22.24 -14.47 -4.40
CA PRO A 642 -23.21 -14.24 -3.33
C PRO A 642 -22.56 -13.35 -2.25
N SER A 643 -23.13 -12.15 -2.05
CA SER A 643 -22.56 -11.15 -1.14
C SER A 643 -22.78 -11.56 0.30
N VAL A 644 -21.69 -11.97 0.97
CA VAL A 644 -21.66 -12.38 2.38
C VAL A 644 -22.12 -11.27 3.32
N LYS A 645 -21.84 -10.00 2.95
CA LYS A 645 -22.15 -8.82 3.80
C LYS A 645 -23.65 -8.51 3.88
N ASN A 646 -24.44 -9.00 2.93
CA ASN A 646 -25.87 -8.70 2.82
C ASN A 646 -26.75 -9.93 3.06
N LEU A 647 -26.16 -11.09 3.38
CA LEU A 647 -26.90 -12.33 3.64
C LEU A 647 -27.03 -12.58 5.15
N THR A 648 -28.21 -13.02 5.58
CA THR A 648 -28.35 -13.64 6.89
C THR A 648 -27.73 -15.05 6.88
N TYR A 649 -27.36 -15.56 8.05
CA TYR A 649 -26.79 -16.91 8.15
C TYR A 649 -27.75 -18.00 7.65
N THR A 650 -29.07 -17.80 7.85
CA THR A 650 -30.13 -18.69 7.33
C THR A 650 -30.15 -18.66 5.79
N ALA A 651 -30.06 -17.49 5.20
CA ALA A 651 -30.02 -17.35 3.75
C ALA A 651 -28.77 -18.02 3.15
N GLY A 652 -27.58 -17.79 3.75
CA GLY A 652 -26.34 -18.47 3.34
C GLY A 652 -26.41 -19.99 3.48
N HIS A 653 -27.06 -20.49 4.53
CA HIS A 653 -27.32 -21.92 4.75
C HIS A 653 -28.15 -22.53 3.61
N ASN A 654 -29.25 -21.86 3.23
CA ASN A 654 -30.12 -22.31 2.15
C ASN A 654 -29.44 -22.19 0.77
N LEU A 655 -28.58 -21.17 0.56
CA LEU A 655 -27.76 -21.03 -0.65
C LEU A 655 -26.83 -22.23 -0.84
N LEU A 656 -26.12 -22.65 0.21
CA LEU A 656 -25.23 -23.82 0.16
C LEU A 656 -26.01 -25.10 -0.18
N LYS A 657 -27.19 -25.28 0.41
CA LYS A 657 -28.06 -26.43 0.09
C LYS A 657 -28.57 -26.37 -1.35
N ALA A 658 -28.93 -25.19 -1.85
CA ALA A 658 -29.38 -25.01 -3.22
C ALA A 658 -28.27 -25.32 -4.22
N HIS A 659 -27.05 -24.77 -3.99
CA HIS A 659 -25.87 -25.06 -4.79
C HIS A 659 -25.61 -26.58 -4.89
N ALA A 660 -25.50 -27.25 -3.76
CA ALA A 660 -25.22 -28.67 -3.70
C ALA A 660 -26.29 -29.53 -4.43
N LYS A 661 -27.57 -29.25 -4.18
CA LYS A 661 -28.64 -29.94 -4.88
C LYS A 661 -28.57 -29.74 -6.39
N VAL A 662 -28.24 -28.55 -6.87
CA VAL A 662 -28.09 -28.25 -8.31
C VAL A 662 -26.86 -28.96 -8.89
N TRP A 663 -25.74 -29.00 -8.16
CA TRP A 663 -24.56 -29.75 -8.59
C TRP A 663 -24.87 -31.24 -8.75
N HIS A 664 -25.53 -31.87 -7.77
CA HIS A 664 -25.91 -33.26 -7.82
C HIS A 664 -26.97 -33.54 -8.90
N LEU A 665 -27.88 -32.58 -9.12
CA LEU A 665 -28.84 -32.65 -10.23
C LEU A 665 -28.09 -32.70 -11.57
N TYR A 666 -27.11 -31.80 -11.78
CA TYR A 666 -26.31 -31.77 -13.00
C TYR A 666 -25.52 -33.05 -13.18
N ASP A 667 -24.84 -33.49 -12.14
CA ASP A 667 -24.02 -34.70 -12.14
C ASP A 667 -24.82 -35.94 -12.51
N LYS A 668 -26.01 -36.12 -11.91
CA LYS A 668 -26.87 -37.29 -12.09
C LYS A 668 -27.60 -37.30 -13.43
N GLU A 669 -28.15 -36.16 -13.86
CA GLU A 669 -29.07 -36.13 -14.99
C GLU A 669 -28.43 -35.60 -16.29
N PHE A 670 -27.46 -34.71 -16.23
CA PHE A 670 -26.97 -33.96 -17.39
C PHE A 670 -25.50 -34.21 -17.73
N ARG A 671 -24.62 -34.44 -16.75
CA ARG A 671 -23.15 -34.53 -16.98
C ARG A 671 -22.79 -35.57 -18.05
N ARG A 672 -23.44 -36.73 -18.06
CA ARG A 672 -23.10 -37.80 -19.01
C ARG A 672 -23.40 -37.41 -20.47
N SER A 673 -24.45 -36.67 -20.71
CA SER A 673 -24.85 -36.20 -22.05
C SER A 673 -24.18 -34.91 -22.45
N GLN A 674 -24.08 -33.95 -21.54
CA GLN A 674 -23.58 -32.59 -21.83
C GLN A 674 -22.08 -32.44 -21.67
N LYS A 675 -21.39 -33.30 -20.87
CA LYS A 675 -19.94 -33.31 -20.62
C LYS A 675 -19.40 -31.94 -20.10
N GLY A 676 -20.23 -31.20 -19.40
CA GLY A 676 -19.90 -29.90 -18.86
C GLY A 676 -19.35 -29.96 -17.43
N LYS A 677 -18.92 -28.80 -16.92
CA LYS A 677 -18.45 -28.58 -15.55
C LYS A 677 -19.30 -27.51 -14.87
N ILE A 678 -19.44 -27.64 -13.54
CA ILE A 678 -20.28 -26.75 -12.73
C ILE A 678 -19.66 -26.49 -11.36
N SER A 679 -19.70 -25.24 -10.90
CA SER A 679 -19.27 -24.84 -9.56
C SER A 679 -20.01 -23.59 -9.09
N ILE A 680 -19.58 -23.02 -7.97
CA ILE A 680 -20.01 -21.73 -7.43
C ILE A 680 -18.86 -20.72 -7.56
N ALA A 681 -19.15 -19.45 -7.87
CA ALA A 681 -18.16 -18.40 -7.89
C ALA A 681 -18.23 -17.58 -6.59
N LEU A 682 -17.13 -17.53 -5.86
CA LEU A 682 -17.00 -16.86 -4.57
C LEU A 682 -16.11 -15.61 -4.69
N GLN A 683 -16.57 -14.50 -4.12
CA GLN A 683 -15.76 -13.28 -4.03
C GLN A 683 -14.96 -13.27 -2.74
N ALA A 684 -13.70 -12.92 -2.84
CA ALA A 684 -12.85 -12.62 -1.68
C ALA A 684 -11.78 -11.59 -2.01
N ASP A 685 -11.58 -10.67 -1.08
CA ASP A 685 -10.42 -9.80 -1.04
C ASP A 685 -9.34 -10.41 -0.14
N TRP A 686 -8.07 -10.12 -0.43
CA TRP A 686 -7.01 -10.52 0.50
C TRP A 686 -7.04 -9.63 1.73
N ILE A 687 -6.94 -10.26 2.92
CA ILE A 687 -6.88 -9.53 4.18
C ILE A 687 -5.45 -9.57 4.69
N GLU A 688 -4.82 -8.41 4.75
CA GLU A 688 -3.43 -8.26 5.21
C GLU A 688 -3.41 -7.72 6.64
N PRO A 689 -2.65 -8.31 7.57
CA PRO A 689 -2.48 -7.74 8.91
C PRO A 689 -1.67 -6.44 8.85
N ALA A 690 -2.12 -5.39 9.56
CA ALA A 690 -1.47 -4.08 9.61
C ALA A 690 -0.04 -4.17 10.14
N CYS A 691 0.18 -5.03 11.12
CA CYS A 691 1.50 -5.39 11.62
C CYS A 691 1.72 -6.90 11.42
N PRO A 692 2.53 -7.31 10.41
CA PRO A 692 2.81 -8.73 10.15
C PRO A 692 3.51 -9.46 11.31
N PHE A 693 4.04 -8.71 12.29
CA PHE A 693 4.69 -9.25 13.48
C PHE A 693 3.76 -9.28 14.71
N SER A 694 2.55 -8.70 14.59
CA SER A 694 1.52 -8.74 15.63
C SER A 694 0.69 -10.01 15.47
N ARG A 695 0.81 -10.94 16.44
CA ARG A 695 -0.01 -12.14 16.46
C ARG A 695 -1.51 -11.82 16.48
N LYS A 696 -1.90 -10.75 17.18
CA LYS A 696 -3.30 -10.32 17.24
C LYS A 696 -3.83 -9.87 15.87
N ASP A 697 -3.04 -9.10 15.11
CA ASP A 697 -3.46 -8.65 13.78
C ASP A 697 -3.52 -9.82 12.79
N GLN A 698 -2.62 -10.80 12.92
CA GLN A 698 -2.67 -12.04 12.14
C GLN A 698 -3.95 -12.82 12.46
N GLU A 699 -4.26 -13.06 13.75
CA GLU A 699 -5.48 -13.75 14.17
C GLU A 699 -6.76 -13.03 13.71
N VAL A 700 -6.74 -11.69 13.64
CA VAL A 700 -7.85 -10.87 13.10
C VAL A 700 -7.95 -11.07 11.59
N ALA A 701 -6.85 -11.00 10.86
CA ALA A 701 -6.83 -11.17 9.40
C ALA A 701 -7.34 -12.56 8.99
N ASP A 702 -6.85 -13.62 9.66
CA ASP A 702 -7.28 -15.00 9.44
C ASP A 702 -8.78 -15.17 9.72
N ARG A 703 -9.26 -14.60 10.83
CA ARG A 703 -10.69 -14.66 11.18
C ARG A 703 -11.56 -14.00 10.11
N ILE A 704 -11.18 -12.84 9.59
CA ILE A 704 -11.96 -12.16 8.56
C ILE A 704 -12.00 -12.98 7.28
N LEU A 705 -10.90 -13.60 6.85
CA LEU A 705 -10.89 -14.50 5.70
C LEU A 705 -11.87 -15.68 5.89
N GLU A 706 -11.95 -16.23 7.11
CA GLU A 706 -12.91 -17.29 7.40
C GLU A 706 -14.37 -16.80 7.34
N PHE A 707 -14.64 -15.55 7.72
CA PHE A 707 -15.98 -14.96 7.62
C PHE A 707 -16.33 -14.49 6.21
N ASP A 708 -15.35 -14.05 5.43
CA ASP A 708 -15.59 -13.55 4.07
C ASP A 708 -15.73 -14.70 3.05
N ILE A 709 -14.73 -15.57 2.94
CA ILE A 709 -14.74 -16.65 1.97
C ILE A 709 -14.97 -18.03 2.62
N GLY A 710 -14.36 -18.28 3.79
CA GLY A 710 -14.44 -19.55 4.49
C GLY A 710 -15.88 -19.96 4.79
N TRP A 711 -16.75 -19.02 5.12
CA TRP A 711 -18.17 -19.27 5.40
C TRP A 711 -18.86 -20.12 4.32
N LEU A 712 -18.66 -19.79 3.04
CA LEU A 712 -19.26 -20.51 1.92
C LEU A 712 -18.32 -21.57 1.32
N ALA A 713 -17.00 -21.35 1.40
CA ALA A 713 -16.03 -22.25 0.81
C ALA A 713 -15.78 -23.51 1.66
N GLU A 714 -15.67 -23.40 3.00
CA GLU A 714 -15.35 -24.53 3.86
C GLU A 714 -16.38 -25.67 3.76
N PRO A 715 -17.71 -25.40 3.75
CA PRO A 715 -18.70 -26.47 3.55
C PRO A 715 -18.56 -27.19 2.21
N ILE A 716 -18.20 -26.49 1.13
CA ILE A 716 -18.14 -27.06 -0.21
C ILE A 716 -16.80 -27.76 -0.49
N PHE A 717 -15.69 -27.06 -0.22
CA PHE A 717 -14.33 -27.48 -0.61
C PHE A 717 -13.59 -28.17 0.54
N GLY A 718 -14.05 -28.01 1.78
CA GLY A 718 -13.41 -28.52 3.00
C GLY A 718 -14.16 -29.72 3.59
N ASN A 719 -14.63 -29.57 4.82
CA ASN A 719 -15.15 -30.67 5.65
C ASN A 719 -16.68 -30.85 5.64
N GLY A 720 -17.42 -30.11 4.83
CA GLY A 720 -18.89 -30.15 4.77
C GLY A 720 -19.60 -29.30 5.83
N ASP A 721 -18.86 -28.62 6.71
CA ASP A 721 -19.42 -27.76 7.76
C ASP A 721 -18.78 -26.38 7.74
N TYR A 722 -19.31 -25.46 8.50
CA TYR A 722 -18.78 -24.11 8.65
C TYR A 722 -17.41 -24.10 9.35
N PRO A 723 -16.56 -23.07 9.12
CA PRO A 723 -15.30 -22.92 9.82
C PRO A 723 -15.49 -22.93 11.35
N GLU A 724 -14.65 -23.67 12.05
CA GLU A 724 -14.72 -23.78 13.53
C GLU A 724 -14.48 -22.42 14.19
N VAL A 725 -13.56 -21.62 13.64
CA VAL A 725 -13.28 -20.25 14.08
C VAL A 725 -14.55 -19.39 14.06
N MET A 726 -15.39 -19.55 13.04
CA MET A 726 -16.64 -18.83 12.90
C MET A 726 -17.65 -19.23 13.96
N ARG A 727 -17.82 -20.54 14.21
CA ARG A 727 -18.70 -21.04 15.28
C ARG A 727 -18.26 -20.57 16.66
N ALA A 728 -16.99 -20.73 16.98
CA ALA A 728 -16.42 -20.33 18.26
C ALA A 728 -16.56 -18.81 18.50
N TRP A 729 -16.32 -18.02 17.46
CA TRP A 729 -16.46 -16.56 17.54
C TRP A 729 -17.90 -16.12 17.78
N LEU A 730 -18.86 -16.63 17.02
CA LEU A 730 -20.27 -16.31 17.18
C LEU A 730 -20.82 -16.74 18.54
N HIS A 731 -20.41 -17.89 19.04
CA HIS A 731 -20.73 -18.33 20.39
C HIS A 731 -20.20 -17.34 21.45
N ARG A 732 -18.97 -16.85 21.28
CA ARG A 732 -18.36 -15.88 22.20
C ARG A 732 -19.12 -14.55 22.23
N ILE A 733 -19.45 -13.98 21.08
CA ILE A 733 -20.15 -12.68 21.02
C ILE A 733 -21.61 -12.80 21.49
N ASN A 734 -22.29 -13.90 21.23
CA ASN A 734 -23.64 -14.15 21.73
C ASN A 734 -23.65 -14.31 23.27
N SER A 735 -22.57 -14.80 23.90
CA SER A 735 -22.47 -14.94 25.37
C SER A 735 -22.36 -13.60 26.12
N VAL A 736 -22.09 -12.50 25.42
CA VAL A 736 -21.94 -11.15 26.01
C VAL A 736 -23.23 -10.33 25.88
N ASP A 737 -24.35 -10.93 25.51
CA ASP A 737 -25.71 -10.33 25.36
C ASP A 737 -25.82 -9.13 24.40
N LEU A 738 -24.80 -8.87 23.59
CA LEU A 738 -24.78 -7.76 22.62
C LEU A 738 -25.43 -8.10 21.29
N TYR A 739 -25.46 -9.40 20.93
CA TYR A 739 -25.91 -9.87 19.63
C TYR A 739 -26.58 -11.23 19.73
N ASN A 740 -27.59 -11.50 18.91
CA ASN A 740 -28.27 -12.80 18.81
C ASN A 740 -28.11 -13.35 17.40
N PHE A 741 -26.87 -13.73 17.04
CA PHE A 741 -26.57 -14.32 15.74
C PHE A 741 -26.79 -15.84 15.78
N HIS A 742 -27.70 -16.32 14.98
CA HIS A 742 -27.97 -17.76 14.87
C HIS A 742 -27.33 -18.33 13.59
N LEU A 743 -26.21 -19.08 13.75
CA LEU A 743 -25.62 -19.87 12.68
C LEU A 743 -26.29 -21.27 12.66
N PRO A 744 -27.04 -21.65 11.61
CA PRO A 744 -27.69 -22.95 11.53
C PRO A 744 -26.69 -24.12 11.58
N TYR A 745 -27.16 -25.30 11.93
CA TYR A 745 -26.38 -26.53 11.88
C TYR A 745 -26.77 -27.36 10.65
N PHE A 746 -25.78 -27.94 9.98
CA PHE A 746 -26.03 -28.97 8.97
C PHE A 746 -26.21 -30.33 9.64
N SER A 747 -27.19 -31.10 9.18
CA SER A 747 -27.24 -32.54 9.48
C SER A 747 -26.09 -33.29 8.79
N GLU A 748 -25.76 -34.46 9.25
CA GLU A 748 -24.69 -35.29 8.65
C GLU A 748 -24.98 -35.62 7.17
N ASP A 749 -26.26 -35.75 6.78
CA ASP A 749 -26.64 -35.97 5.38
C ASP A 749 -26.47 -34.70 4.56
N GLU A 750 -26.75 -33.51 5.11
CA GLU A 750 -26.50 -32.21 4.47
C GLU A 750 -25.01 -31.94 4.32
N LYS A 751 -24.17 -32.26 5.32
CA LYS A 751 -22.73 -32.16 5.19
C LYS A 751 -22.18 -33.00 4.04
N LYS A 752 -22.61 -34.27 3.94
CA LYS A 752 -22.25 -35.17 2.82
C LYS A 752 -22.77 -34.69 1.49
N LEU A 753 -23.93 -34.03 1.45
CA LEU A 753 -24.50 -33.44 0.24
C LEU A 753 -23.68 -32.26 -0.26
N ILE A 754 -23.19 -31.41 0.66
CA ILE A 754 -22.50 -30.16 0.33
C ILE A 754 -21.03 -30.40 0.03
N GLN A 755 -20.38 -31.26 0.82
CA GLN A 755 -18.97 -31.58 0.67
C GLN A 755 -18.66 -32.16 -0.71
N GLY A 756 -17.72 -31.55 -1.43
CA GLY A 756 -17.28 -31.99 -2.76
C GLY A 756 -18.24 -31.65 -3.90
N SER A 757 -19.25 -30.79 -3.68
CA SER A 757 -20.19 -30.35 -4.73
C SER A 757 -19.58 -29.29 -5.66
N PHE A 758 -18.39 -29.54 -6.24
CA PHE A 758 -17.68 -28.65 -7.15
C PHE A 758 -16.86 -29.41 -8.19
N ASP A 759 -16.62 -28.79 -9.34
CA ASP A 759 -15.67 -29.30 -10.34
C ASP A 759 -14.39 -28.45 -10.41
N PHE A 760 -14.44 -27.21 -9.92
CA PHE A 760 -13.34 -26.25 -9.86
C PHE A 760 -13.62 -25.19 -8.81
N PHE A 761 -12.59 -24.47 -8.37
CA PHE A 761 -12.72 -23.30 -7.49
C PHE A 761 -12.83 -22.05 -8.36
N ALA A 762 -13.96 -21.36 -8.31
CA ALA A 762 -14.18 -20.11 -9.03
C ALA A 762 -14.01 -18.93 -8.04
N LEU A 763 -13.00 -18.10 -8.25
CA LEU A 763 -12.60 -17.01 -7.37
C LEU A 763 -12.76 -15.66 -8.07
N SER A 764 -13.50 -14.74 -7.48
CA SER A 764 -13.50 -13.33 -7.85
C SER A 764 -12.69 -12.52 -6.82
N HIS A 765 -11.77 -11.68 -7.30
CA HIS A 765 -10.87 -10.89 -6.45
C HIS A 765 -10.69 -9.49 -7.01
N TYR A 766 -10.79 -8.46 -6.19
CA TYR A 766 -10.71 -7.06 -6.64
C TYR A 766 -9.64 -6.25 -5.92
N THR A 767 -9.44 -6.45 -4.61
CA THR A 767 -8.58 -5.59 -3.80
C THR A 767 -7.96 -6.34 -2.62
N THR A 768 -7.16 -5.63 -1.84
CA THR A 768 -6.61 -6.10 -0.57
C THR A 768 -7.02 -5.12 0.52
N THR A 769 -7.43 -5.62 1.67
CA THR A 769 -7.80 -4.82 2.83
C THR A 769 -6.78 -5.01 3.94
N LEU A 770 -6.31 -3.89 4.52
CA LEU A 770 -5.41 -3.90 5.66
C LEU A 770 -6.23 -3.84 6.95
N VAL A 771 -5.93 -4.71 7.91
CA VAL A 771 -6.67 -4.81 9.16
C VAL A 771 -5.78 -4.82 10.39
N GLY A 772 -6.26 -4.23 11.48
CA GLY A 772 -5.59 -4.20 12.77
C GLY A 772 -6.53 -4.50 13.92
N SER A 773 -5.95 -4.89 15.06
CA SER A 773 -6.66 -5.27 16.30
C SER A 773 -6.93 -4.11 17.25
N GLU A 774 -6.40 -2.90 16.99
CA GLU A 774 -6.51 -1.75 17.89
C GLU A 774 -7.81 -0.97 17.70
N LYS A 775 -8.37 -0.49 18.84
CA LYS A 775 -9.62 0.30 18.87
C LYS A 775 -9.44 1.81 18.67
N GLU A 776 -8.22 2.28 18.38
CA GLU A 776 -7.95 3.72 18.29
C GLU A 776 -8.43 4.30 16.95
N ASP A 777 -9.20 5.40 17.04
CA ASP A 777 -9.86 6.15 15.96
C ASP A 777 -11.09 5.48 15.32
N ALA A 778 -12.20 5.59 16.00
CA ALA A 778 -13.51 4.97 15.81
C ALA A 778 -14.26 5.20 14.49
N VAL A 779 -13.63 5.66 13.41
CA VAL A 779 -14.35 5.96 12.15
C VAL A 779 -14.59 4.72 11.28
N LYS A 780 -13.84 3.62 11.51
CA LYS A 780 -13.96 2.37 10.75
C LYS A 780 -13.69 1.12 11.59
N TYR A 781 -14.18 1.08 12.82
CA TYR A 781 -14.08 -0.12 13.65
C TYR A 781 -15.36 -0.94 13.52
N ASP A 782 -15.21 -2.18 13.06
CA ASP A 782 -16.30 -3.15 13.08
C ASP A 782 -16.36 -3.80 14.46
N HIS A 783 -17.37 -3.45 15.24
CA HIS A 783 -17.58 -3.97 16.60
C HIS A 783 -17.96 -5.46 16.60
N TYR A 784 -18.54 -5.97 15.53
CA TYR A 784 -18.94 -7.36 15.40
C TYR A 784 -17.74 -8.29 15.20
N LEU A 785 -16.81 -7.91 14.32
CA LEU A 785 -15.59 -8.66 14.05
C LEU A 785 -14.41 -8.20 14.92
N GLU A 786 -14.59 -7.18 15.77
CA GLU A 786 -13.52 -6.56 16.56
C GLU A 786 -12.30 -6.21 15.72
N VAL A 787 -12.51 -5.48 14.65
CA VAL A 787 -11.49 -5.15 13.67
C VAL A 787 -11.51 -3.69 13.28
N GLN A 788 -10.32 -3.11 13.13
CA GLN A 788 -10.12 -1.82 12.49
C GLN A 788 -9.69 -2.02 11.05
N MET A 789 -10.48 -1.51 10.09
CA MET A 789 -10.06 -1.44 8.70
C MET A 789 -9.17 -0.21 8.50
N ILE A 790 -7.95 -0.44 8.00
CA ILE A 790 -6.92 0.57 7.81
C ILE A 790 -6.73 0.79 6.31
N SER A 791 -6.60 2.05 5.91
CA SER A 791 -6.20 2.38 4.54
C SER A 791 -4.69 2.63 4.52
N ASP A 792 -3.93 1.79 3.82
CA ASP A 792 -2.54 2.09 3.54
C ASP A 792 -2.48 3.11 2.41
N ILE A 793 -2.16 4.34 2.73
CA ILE A 793 -2.09 5.41 1.75
C ILE A 793 -0.86 5.31 0.82
N THR A 794 0.06 4.37 1.05
CA THR A 794 1.11 4.03 0.08
C THR A 794 0.57 3.17 -1.07
N TRP A 795 -0.61 2.59 -0.90
CA TRP A 795 -1.27 1.85 -1.96
C TRP A 795 -1.95 2.80 -2.93
N LEU A 796 -1.86 2.46 -4.19
CA LEU A 796 -2.62 3.13 -5.23
C LEU A 796 -4.10 2.82 -5.04
N HIS A 797 -4.97 3.80 -5.22
CA HIS A 797 -6.41 3.64 -5.06
C HIS A 797 -7.15 4.08 -6.32
N SER A 798 -8.21 3.39 -6.63
CA SER A 798 -9.15 3.77 -7.67
C SER A 798 -10.07 4.94 -7.22
N PRO A 799 -10.85 5.53 -8.13
CA PRO A 799 -11.87 6.51 -7.77
C PRO A 799 -12.89 6.04 -6.72
N SER A 800 -13.27 4.77 -6.74
CA SER A 800 -14.11 4.14 -5.71
C SER A 800 -13.37 3.80 -4.41
N ARG A 801 -12.06 4.10 -4.32
CA ARG A 801 -11.16 3.83 -3.21
C ARG A 801 -10.77 2.35 -3.03
N ALA A 802 -10.96 1.50 -4.03
CA ALA A 802 -10.39 0.17 -4.03
C ALA A 802 -8.86 0.25 -4.13
N ALA A 803 -8.16 -0.51 -3.30
CA ALA A 803 -6.70 -0.51 -3.28
C ALA A 803 -6.13 -1.43 -4.38
N VAL A 804 -5.09 -0.96 -5.07
CA VAL A 804 -4.38 -1.75 -6.10
C VAL A 804 -3.19 -2.44 -5.46
N VAL A 805 -3.34 -3.72 -5.16
CA VAL A 805 -2.37 -4.52 -4.41
C VAL A 805 -2.21 -5.89 -5.07
N PRO A 806 -1.48 -6.00 -6.19
CA PRO A 806 -1.45 -7.21 -7.02
C PRO A 806 -1.00 -8.48 -6.28
N TRP A 807 -0.01 -8.38 -5.39
CA TRP A 807 0.47 -9.53 -4.60
C TRP A 807 -0.60 -10.13 -3.68
N GLY A 808 -1.69 -9.40 -3.39
CA GLY A 808 -2.82 -9.93 -2.63
C GLY A 808 -3.51 -11.08 -3.33
N LEU A 809 -3.69 -11.01 -4.67
CA LEU A 809 -4.22 -12.10 -5.46
C LEU A 809 -3.35 -13.37 -5.34
N ARG A 810 -2.02 -13.24 -5.45
CA ARG A 810 -1.11 -14.37 -5.30
C ARG A 810 -1.22 -15.01 -3.91
N LYS A 811 -1.27 -14.19 -2.85
CA LYS A 811 -1.45 -14.67 -1.47
C LYS A 811 -2.78 -15.41 -1.30
N LEU A 812 -3.86 -14.88 -1.85
CA LEU A 812 -5.18 -15.52 -1.79
C LEU A 812 -5.20 -16.86 -2.55
N LEU A 813 -4.62 -16.94 -3.73
CA LEU A 813 -4.48 -18.18 -4.49
C LEU A 813 -3.69 -19.23 -3.72
N LYS A 814 -2.59 -18.83 -3.06
CA LYS A 814 -1.80 -19.71 -2.18
C LYS A 814 -2.61 -20.17 -0.96
N TRP A 815 -3.38 -19.29 -0.37
CA TRP A 815 -4.25 -19.62 0.76
C TRP A 815 -5.30 -20.65 0.36
N VAL A 816 -5.98 -20.46 -0.79
CA VAL A 816 -6.95 -21.44 -1.33
C VAL A 816 -6.28 -22.80 -1.53
N LYS A 817 -5.10 -22.84 -2.17
CA LYS A 817 -4.34 -24.08 -2.37
C LYS A 817 -3.96 -24.74 -1.05
N SER A 818 -3.49 -23.97 -0.07
CA SER A 818 -3.04 -24.51 1.22
C SER A 818 -4.19 -25.07 2.04
N LYS A 819 -5.38 -24.49 1.92
CA LYS A 819 -6.55 -24.85 2.72
C LYS A 819 -7.40 -25.95 2.06
N TYR A 820 -7.62 -25.87 0.77
CA TYR A 820 -8.52 -26.78 0.04
C TYR A 820 -7.81 -27.73 -0.93
N GLY A 821 -6.47 -27.79 -0.87
CA GLY A 821 -5.68 -28.60 -1.79
C GLY A 821 -5.48 -27.95 -3.16
N ASN A 822 -4.75 -28.65 -4.06
CA ASN A 822 -4.43 -28.13 -5.38
C ASN A 822 -5.56 -28.35 -6.40
N VAL A 823 -6.78 -27.91 -6.05
CA VAL A 823 -7.94 -27.95 -6.92
C VAL A 823 -7.78 -27.04 -8.16
N PRO A 824 -8.44 -27.34 -9.30
CA PRO A 824 -8.43 -26.40 -10.43
C PRO A 824 -9.04 -25.07 -10.05
N ILE A 825 -8.32 -23.97 -10.24
CA ILE A 825 -8.78 -22.60 -9.88
C ILE A 825 -8.98 -21.79 -11.16
N TYR A 826 -10.09 -21.05 -11.21
CA TYR A 826 -10.34 -19.99 -12.19
C TYR A 826 -10.50 -18.66 -11.45
N VAL A 827 -9.71 -17.65 -11.81
CA VAL A 827 -10.00 -16.28 -11.41
C VAL A 827 -11.14 -15.77 -12.30
N MET A 828 -12.38 -15.82 -11.78
CA MET A 828 -13.60 -15.60 -12.56
C MET A 828 -13.96 -14.12 -12.75
N ALA A 829 -13.44 -13.23 -11.89
CA ALA A 829 -13.55 -11.79 -12.07
C ALA A 829 -12.39 -11.08 -11.36
N ASN A 830 -11.71 -10.18 -12.07
CA ASN A 830 -10.70 -9.30 -11.53
C ASN A 830 -10.68 -7.99 -12.31
N GLY A 831 -10.78 -6.85 -11.65
CA GLY A 831 -10.87 -5.55 -12.31
C GLY A 831 -10.92 -4.39 -11.36
N ILE A 832 -10.80 -3.18 -11.93
CA ILE A 832 -10.84 -1.93 -11.18
C ILE A 832 -11.53 -0.83 -11.97
N ASP A 833 -12.23 0.06 -11.25
CA ASP A 833 -12.77 1.29 -11.82
C ASP A 833 -11.67 2.32 -12.09
N ASP A 834 -11.88 3.13 -13.12
CA ASP A 834 -10.99 4.21 -13.51
C ASP A 834 -11.77 5.53 -13.72
N ASP A 835 -11.07 6.66 -13.78
CA ASP A 835 -11.70 7.98 -13.83
C ASP A 835 -12.62 8.12 -15.07
N GLN A 836 -13.81 8.71 -14.83
CA GLN A 836 -14.88 8.80 -15.83
C GLN A 836 -14.55 9.67 -17.05
N ASN A 837 -13.49 10.48 -16.97
CA ASN A 837 -13.15 11.50 -17.97
C ASN A 837 -11.92 11.17 -18.83
N MET A 838 -11.36 9.97 -18.72
CA MET A 838 -10.08 9.66 -19.37
C MET A 838 -10.24 8.66 -20.52
N VAL A 839 -9.95 9.11 -21.72
CA VAL A 839 -9.63 8.27 -22.90
C VAL A 839 -8.43 7.34 -22.61
N HIS A 840 -7.67 7.61 -21.53
CA HIS A 840 -6.46 6.88 -21.16
C HIS A 840 -6.58 6.28 -19.77
N ASP A 841 -7.03 5.04 -19.69
CA ASP A 841 -7.18 4.26 -18.45
C ASP A 841 -5.87 3.60 -17.98
N LYS A 842 -4.87 4.43 -17.69
CA LYS A 842 -3.51 3.98 -17.29
C LYS A 842 -3.50 3.14 -16.00
N LEU A 843 -4.40 3.45 -15.06
CA LEU A 843 -4.54 2.69 -13.82
C LEU A 843 -4.96 1.25 -14.11
N ARG A 844 -5.93 1.07 -15.01
CA ARG A 844 -6.41 -0.26 -15.40
C ARG A 844 -5.36 -1.05 -16.18
N VAL A 845 -4.60 -0.41 -17.07
CA VAL A 845 -3.44 -1.04 -17.73
C VAL A 845 -2.45 -1.57 -16.69
N TYR A 846 -2.07 -0.73 -15.73
CA TYR A 846 -1.18 -1.13 -14.63
C TYR A 846 -1.77 -2.27 -13.79
N TYR A 847 -3.06 -2.19 -13.46
CA TYR A 847 -3.77 -3.22 -12.70
C TYR A 847 -3.73 -4.56 -13.41
N ILE A 848 -4.20 -4.63 -14.66
CA ILE A 848 -4.26 -5.85 -15.47
C ILE A 848 -2.88 -6.49 -15.59
N GLN A 849 -1.87 -5.71 -15.96
CA GLN A 849 -0.51 -6.20 -16.12
C GLN A 849 0.03 -6.86 -14.85
N ASN A 850 -0.09 -6.18 -13.72
CA ASN A 850 0.51 -6.67 -12.48
C ASN A 850 -0.28 -7.79 -11.82
N TYR A 851 -1.62 -7.75 -11.87
CA TYR A 851 -2.44 -8.84 -11.33
C TYR A 851 -2.29 -10.13 -12.13
N ILE A 852 -2.21 -10.05 -13.47
CA ILE A 852 -1.95 -11.24 -14.32
C ILE A 852 -0.52 -11.75 -14.07
N ASN A 853 0.46 -10.88 -13.86
CA ASN A 853 1.82 -11.33 -13.53
C ASN A 853 1.89 -12.02 -12.14
N GLU A 854 1.14 -11.54 -11.14
CA GLU A 854 1.02 -12.24 -9.86
C GLU A 854 0.27 -13.58 -9.98
N ALA A 855 -0.71 -13.68 -10.88
CA ALA A 855 -1.35 -14.94 -11.23
C ALA A 855 -0.35 -15.91 -11.90
N LEU A 856 0.52 -15.40 -12.78
CA LEU A 856 1.60 -16.18 -13.39
C LEU A 856 2.61 -16.69 -12.34
N LYS A 857 2.98 -15.84 -11.37
CA LYS A 857 3.83 -16.26 -10.24
C LYS A 857 3.16 -17.36 -9.39
N ALA A 858 1.87 -17.23 -9.11
CA ALA A 858 1.13 -18.26 -8.39
C ALA A 858 1.16 -19.59 -9.15
N TYR A 859 1.02 -19.55 -10.48
CA TYR A 859 1.12 -20.74 -11.34
C TYR A 859 2.53 -21.31 -11.38
N THR A 860 3.55 -20.46 -11.67
CA THR A 860 4.92 -20.93 -11.97
C THR A 860 5.76 -21.20 -10.72
N LEU A 861 5.65 -20.34 -9.70
CA LEU A 861 6.51 -20.37 -8.51
C LEU A 861 5.84 -21.08 -7.33
N ASP A 862 4.52 -20.97 -7.20
CA ASP A 862 3.78 -21.53 -6.08
C ASP A 862 3.02 -22.82 -6.44
N ASP A 863 3.14 -23.28 -7.70
CA ASP A 863 2.51 -24.50 -8.20
C ASP A 863 0.98 -24.54 -7.97
N VAL A 864 0.32 -23.38 -8.10
CA VAL A 864 -1.14 -23.28 -8.04
C VAL A 864 -1.74 -23.80 -9.34
N ASN A 865 -2.74 -24.68 -9.25
CA ASN A 865 -3.43 -25.26 -10.42
C ASN A 865 -4.39 -24.24 -11.04
N LEU A 866 -3.82 -23.15 -11.57
CA LEU A 866 -4.58 -22.05 -12.18
C LEU A 866 -4.93 -22.37 -13.64
N GLN A 867 -6.20 -22.36 -13.97
CA GLN A 867 -6.76 -22.79 -15.27
C GLN A 867 -7.30 -21.65 -16.12
N GLY A 868 -7.51 -20.46 -15.56
CA GLY A 868 -8.03 -19.31 -16.30
C GLY A 868 -8.09 -18.03 -15.52
N TYR A 869 -8.18 -16.92 -16.28
CA TYR A 869 -8.27 -15.58 -15.74
C TYR A 869 -9.25 -14.73 -16.54
N PHE A 870 -10.19 -14.08 -15.84
CA PHE A 870 -11.26 -13.28 -16.42
C PHE A 870 -11.17 -11.84 -15.93
N VAL A 871 -11.13 -10.89 -16.87
CA VAL A 871 -11.15 -9.46 -16.56
C VAL A 871 -12.60 -8.97 -16.39
N TYR A 872 -12.85 -8.20 -15.36
CA TYR A 872 -14.08 -7.47 -15.13
C TYR A 872 -13.89 -5.98 -15.47
N SER A 873 -14.57 -5.36 -16.43
CA SER A 873 -15.69 -5.87 -17.19
C SER A 873 -15.60 -5.52 -18.70
N PHE A 874 -16.54 -6.03 -19.47
CA PHE A 874 -16.61 -5.81 -20.91
C PHE A 874 -16.80 -4.33 -21.26
N ASN A 875 -17.76 -3.61 -20.62
CA ASN A 875 -18.11 -2.23 -20.98
C ASN A 875 -18.55 -1.35 -19.80
N ASP A 876 -18.61 -0.01 -20.01
CA ASP A 876 -18.92 1.01 -19.02
C ASP A 876 -20.42 1.38 -18.92
N LYS A 877 -21.34 0.48 -19.13
CA LYS A 877 -22.77 0.85 -19.04
C LYS A 877 -23.27 1.07 -17.62
N THR A 878 -22.56 0.55 -16.64
CA THR A 878 -22.87 0.69 -15.20
C THR A 878 -21.78 1.48 -14.47
N ALA A 879 -22.13 2.26 -13.46
CA ALA A 879 -21.16 2.87 -12.55
C ALA A 879 -20.94 1.94 -11.33
N PRO A 880 -19.71 1.79 -10.80
CA PRO A 880 -18.46 2.40 -11.27
C PRO A 880 -17.99 1.84 -12.61
N LYS A 881 -17.08 2.57 -13.29
CA LYS A 881 -16.65 2.29 -14.66
C LYS A 881 -15.49 1.29 -14.70
N TYR A 882 -15.80 0.02 -14.90
CA TYR A 882 -14.82 -1.09 -14.99
C TYR A 882 -14.49 -1.52 -16.43
N GLY A 883 -15.27 -1.08 -17.41
CA GLY A 883 -15.25 -1.59 -18.78
C GLY A 883 -13.95 -1.37 -19.54
N LEU A 884 -13.57 -2.35 -20.37
CA LEU A 884 -12.49 -2.22 -21.36
C LEU A 884 -12.96 -1.43 -22.60
N TYR A 885 -14.28 -1.41 -22.85
CA TYR A 885 -14.89 -0.46 -23.79
C TYR A 885 -15.58 0.67 -23.05
N SER A 886 -15.36 1.91 -23.48
CA SER A 886 -16.23 3.02 -23.11
C SER A 886 -17.52 2.97 -23.94
N TYR A 887 -18.61 3.45 -23.35
CA TYR A 887 -19.88 3.53 -24.05
C TYR A 887 -20.38 4.97 -24.02
N VAL A 888 -20.16 5.67 -25.14
CA VAL A 888 -20.46 7.10 -25.32
C VAL A 888 -21.31 7.27 -26.57
N ALA A 889 -22.38 8.05 -26.49
CA ALA A 889 -23.26 8.35 -27.63
C ALA A 889 -23.73 7.10 -28.40
N ASN A 890 -24.05 6.02 -27.68
CA ASN A 890 -24.48 4.71 -28.23
C ASN A 890 -23.40 3.98 -29.07
N GLN A 891 -22.13 4.33 -28.90
CA GLN A 891 -21.00 3.67 -29.57
C GLN A 891 -20.04 3.08 -28.53
N TYR A 892 -19.40 1.96 -28.89
CA TYR A 892 -18.32 1.35 -28.12
C TYR A 892 -16.98 1.85 -28.63
N GLU A 893 -16.18 2.42 -27.73
CA GLU A 893 -14.83 2.87 -28.02
C GLU A 893 -13.83 2.03 -27.22
N PRO A 894 -12.84 1.37 -27.87
CA PRO A 894 -11.85 0.57 -27.16
C PRO A 894 -10.90 1.46 -26.34
N LYS A 895 -10.63 1.05 -25.09
CA LYS A 895 -9.67 1.73 -24.23
C LYS A 895 -8.24 1.15 -24.37
N PRO A 896 -7.18 1.86 -23.96
CA PRO A 896 -5.81 1.34 -23.96
C PRO A 896 -5.65 0.01 -23.20
N SER A 897 -6.40 -0.19 -22.12
CA SER A 897 -6.41 -1.45 -21.36
C SER A 897 -6.88 -2.64 -22.18
N LEU A 898 -7.81 -2.46 -23.12
CA LEU A 898 -8.22 -3.50 -24.06
C LEU A 898 -7.07 -3.96 -24.94
N LYS A 899 -6.34 -3.01 -25.55
CA LYS A 899 -5.18 -3.33 -26.39
C LYS A 899 -4.13 -4.10 -25.58
N HIS A 900 -3.85 -3.66 -24.37
CA HIS A 900 -2.88 -4.31 -23.49
C HIS A 900 -3.31 -5.73 -23.09
N TYR A 901 -4.58 -5.93 -22.74
CA TYR A 901 -5.09 -7.26 -22.40
C TYR A 901 -5.04 -8.21 -23.60
N ARG A 902 -5.36 -7.72 -24.81
CA ARG A 902 -5.25 -8.49 -26.05
C ARG A 902 -3.81 -8.91 -26.36
N GLU A 903 -2.82 -8.05 -26.07
CA GLU A 903 -1.39 -8.38 -26.20
C GLU A 903 -0.99 -9.51 -25.25
N ILE A 904 -1.46 -9.47 -23.99
CA ILE A 904 -1.20 -10.54 -23.01
C ILE A 904 -1.84 -11.86 -23.45
N ILE A 905 -3.08 -11.83 -23.96
CA ILE A 905 -3.76 -13.03 -24.49
C ILE A 905 -2.98 -13.61 -25.68
N GLY A 906 -2.60 -12.77 -26.64
CA GLY A 906 -1.88 -13.19 -27.85
C GLY A 906 -0.53 -13.84 -27.53
N ASN A 907 0.13 -13.37 -26.48
CA ASN A 907 1.39 -13.90 -25.98
C ASN A 907 1.22 -15.04 -24.96
N ASN A 908 0.01 -15.38 -24.61
CA ASN A 908 -0.35 -16.31 -23.53
C ASN A 908 0.39 -16.00 -22.20
N GLY A 909 0.68 -14.73 -21.95
CA GLY A 909 1.40 -14.26 -20.75
C GLY A 909 2.44 -13.19 -21.06
N PHE A 910 3.64 -13.34 -20.48
CA PHE A 910 4.74 -12.39 -20.59
C PHE A 910 6.02 -13.10 -21.04
N PRO A 911 6.13 -13.52 -22.33
CA PRO A 911 7.30 -14.25 -22.80
C PRO A 911 8.55 -13.37 -22.78
N GLY A 912 9.66 -13.93 -22.30
CA GLY A 912 10.99 -13.33 -22.38
C GLY A 912 11.74 -13.79 -23.64
N PRO A 913 12.95 -13.24 -23.88
CA PRO A 913 13.77 -13.59 -25.05
C PRO A 913 14.15 -15.08 -25.15
N GLU A 914 14.20 -15.75 -24.01
CA GLU A 914 14.55 -17.18 -23.90
C GLU A 914 13.32 -18.09 -23.73
N THR A 915 12.11 -17.53 -23.80
CA THR A 915 10.88 -18.35 -23.64
C THR A 915 10.70 -19.19 -24.92
N PRO A 916 10.64 -20.52 -24.84
CA PRO A 916 10.40 -21.36 -26.02
C PRO A 916 9.08 -20.98 -26.67
N GLU A 917 9.05 -20.88 -28.00
CA GLU A 917 7.82 -20.77 -28.75
C GLU A 917 6.90 -21.95 -28.41
N LEU A 918 5.81 -21.70 -27.69
CA LEU A 918 4.86 -22.76 -27.34
C LEU A 918 4.01 -23.05 -28.57
N LEU A 919 4.44 -24.01 -29.39
CA LEU A 919 3.58 -24.59 -30.43
C LEU A 919 2.50 -25.40 -29.71
N CYS A 920 1.40 -24.75 -29.38
CA CYS A 920 0.19 -25.48 -28.96
C CYS A 920 -0.41 -26.15 -30.18
N PRO A 921 -0.49 -27.48 -30.27
CA PRO A 921 -1.16 -28.15 -31.37
C PRO A 921 -2.63 -27.72 -31.41
N GLU A 922 -3.14 -27.35 -32.55
CA GLU A 922 -4.53 -26.91 -32.76
C GLU A 922 -5.59 -27.90 -32.25
N GLU A 923 -5.20 -29.16 -32.00
CA GLU A 923 -6.09 -30.24 -31.51
C GLU A 923 -6.17 -30.34 -29.97
N VAL A 924 -5.36 -29.60 -29.19
CA VAL A 924 -5.30 -29.72 -27.71
C VAL A 924 -6.46 -29.00 -27.00
N ALA A 925 -7.26 -28.21 -27.70
CA ALA A 925 -8.49 -27.60 -27.13
C ALA A 925 -9.54 -28.64 -26.64
N SER A 926 -9.32 -29.95 -26.89
CA SER A 926 -10.21 -31.03 -26.44
C SER A 926 -9.50 -32.16 -25.67
N CYS A 927 -8.24 -31.95 -25.18
CA CYS A 927 -7.51 -33.02 -24.50
C CYS A 927 -7.80 -33.02 -22.98
N PRO A 928 -8.51 -34.05 -22.45
CA PRO A 928 -8.70 -34.22 -21.00
C PRO A 928 -7.44 -34.62 -20.24
N ASP A 929 -6.32 -34.96 -20.93
CA ASP A 929 -5.18 -35.67 -20.38
C ASP A 929 -3.87 -34.86 -20.30
N CYS A 930 -3.89 -33.54 -20.36
CA CYS A 930 -2.69 -32.71 -20.21
C CYS A 930 -2.02 -32.84 -18.80
N HIS A 931 -2.68 -33.49 -17.84
CA HIS A 931 -2.09 -33.94 -16.58
C HIS A 931 -1.02 -35.04 -16.75
N PHE A 932 -1.00 -35.74 -17.89
CA PHE A 932 -0.11 -36.91 -18.09
C PHE A 932 1.38 -36.53 -18.19
N PHE A 933 1.73 -35.37 -18.68
CA PHE A 933 3.16 -34.96 -18.79
C PHE A 933 3.76 -34.51 -17.45
N ARG A 934 2.94 -33.92 -16.54
CA ARG A 934 3.40 -33.51 -15.22
C ARG A 934 3.64 -34.66 -14.28
N THR A 935 2.78 -35.69 -14.34
CA THR A 935 2.93 -36.94 -13.61
C THR A 935 4.15 -37.75 -14.08
N ARG A 936 4.53 -37.65 -15.36
CA ARG A 936 5.68 -38.36 -15.91
C ARG A 936 7.02 -37.85 -15.41
N LYS A 937 7.19 -36.54 -15.20
CA LYS A 937 8.39 -35.96 -14.58
C LYS A 937 8.50 -36.36 -13.09
N SER A 938 7.41 -36.32 -12.37
CA SER A 938 7.34 -36.75 -10.98
C SER A 938 7.54 -38.27 -10.85
N LEU A 939 7.00 -39.04 -11.80
CA LEU A 939 7.19 -40.50 -11.84
C LEU A 939 8.65 -40.87 -12.21
N LEU A 940 9.26 -40.17 -13.16
CA LEU A 940 10.67 -40.31 -13.50
C LEU A 940 11.58 -39.90 -12.34
N ALA A 941 11.27 -38.80 -11.63
CA ALA A 941 12.02 -38.42 -10.43
C ALA A 941 11.86 -39.43 -9.31
N PHE A 942 10.66 -40.00 -9.12
CA PHE A 942 10.41 -41.06 -8.13
C PHE A 942 11.11 -42.36 -8.51
N ILE A 943 11.07 -42.77 -9.79
CA ILE A 943 11.80 -43.95 -10.29
C ILE A 943 13.30 -43.75 -10.15
N SER A 944 13.85 -42.58 -10.45
CA SER A 944 15.27 -42.24 -10.26
C SER A 944 15.66 -42.27 -8.78
N PHE A 945 14.80 -41.76 -7.90
CA PHE A 945 15.05 -41.84 -6.44
C PHE A 945 15.06 -43.27 -5.92
N VAL A 946 14.08 -44.09 -6.36
CA VAL A 946 14.03 -45.53 -5.99
C VAL A 946 15.24 -46.28 -6.52
N PHE A 947 15.69 -45.95 -7.74
CA PHE A 947 16.87 -46.58 -8.34
C PHE A 947 18.18 -46.22 -7.60
N VAL A 948 18.34 -44.95 -7.21
CA VAL A 948 19.47 -44.50 -6.39
C VAL A 948 19.45 -45.16 -5.01
N ALA A 949 18.29 -45.23 -4.37
CA ALA A 949 18.12 -45.89 -3.08
C ALA A 949 18.46 -47.37 -3.17
N PHE A 950 18.10 -48.06 -4.26
CA PHE A 950 18.42 -49.45 -4.52
C PHE A 950 19.93 -49.65 -4.70
N ILE A 951 20.61 -48.80 -5.46
CA ILE A 951 22.07 -48.84 -5.64
C ILE A 951 22.80 -48.63 -4.30
N VAL A 952 22.35 -47.64 -3.51
CA VAL A 952 22.92 -47.38 -2.17
C VAL A 952 22.74 -48.59 -1.25
N THR A 953 21.58 -49.24 -1.30
CA THR A 953 21.29 -50.43 -0.51
C THR A 953 22.20 -51.62 -0.91
N ILE A 954 22.39 -51.84 -2.21
CA ILE A 954 23.33 -52.88 -2.71
C ILE A 954 24.75 -52.53 -2.29
N PHE A 955 25.17 -51.28 -2.35
CA PHE A 955 26.49 -50.84 -1.92
C PHE A 955 26.71 -51.12 -0.42
N PHE A 956 25.70 -50.82 0.40
CA PHE A 956 25.75 -51.14 1.84
C PHE A 956 25.81 -52.64 2.10
N ILE A 957 25.00 -53.44 1.40
CA ILE A 957 25.03 -54.91 1.54
C ILE A 957 26.40 -55.47 1.13
N THR A 958 26.97 -55.04 0.01
CA THR A 958 28.30 -55.48 -0.45
C THR A 958 29.42 -55.00 0.45
N TYR A 959 29.32 -53.79 0.99
CA TYR A 959 30.26 -53.23 1.96
C TYR A 959 30.22 -54.00 3.29
N TYR A 960 29.02 -54.32 3.79
CA TYR A 960 28.86 -55.12 5.01
C TYR A 960 29.29 -56.55 4.80
N SER A 961 28.99 -57.17 3.67
CA SER A 961 29.43 -58.51 3.31
C SER A 961 30.96 -58.61 3.29
N LYS A 962 31.65 -57.69 2.63
CA LYS A 962 33.12 -57.60 2.63
C LYS A 962 33.73 -57.32 4.01
N ARG A 963 32.98 -56.64 4.91
CA ARG A 963 33.43 -56.36 6.29
C ARG A 963 33.28 -57.62 7.20
N VAL A 964 32.25 -58.40 6.94
CA VAL A 964 32.08 -59.74 7.63
C VAL A 964 33.14 -60.75 7.16
N GLU A 965 33.41 -60.85 5.85
CA GLU A 965 34.48 -61.70 5.32
C GLU A 965 35.88 -61.37 5.87
N ARG A 966 36.18 -60.07 6.13
CA ARG A 966 37.45 -59.66 6.80
C ARG A 966 37.49 -59.88 8.29
N ARG A 967 36.39 -60.32 8.96
CA ARG A 967 36.34 -60.66 10.38
C ARG A 967 36.44 -62.16 10.58
N TYR A 968 36.30 -62.97 9.50
CA TYR A 968 36.43 -64.45 9.53
C TYR A 968 37.67 -64.95 8.78
N LYS A 969 38.54 -64.07 8.30
CA LYS A 969 39.94 -64.32 7.98
C LYS A 969 40.79 -63.63 9.07
#